data_1f6c1e65b709bbdf1b411985235f8900
#
_entry.id   1f6c1e65b709bbdf1b411985235f8900
#
_cell.length_a   1.000
_cell.length_b   1.000
_cell.length_c   1.000
_cell.angle_alpha   90.00
_cell.angle_beta   90.00
_cell.angle_gamma   90.00
#
_symmetry.space_group_name_H-M   'P 1'
#
loop_
_entity.id
_entity.type
_entity.pdbx_description
1 polymer ?
#
loop_
_entity_poly.entity_id
_entity_poly.type
_entity_poly.pdbx_seq_one_letter_code
_entity_poly.pdbx_strand_id
1 'polypeptide(L)'
;MAGLASYGQDVSVPRGNSVALSWSSESARQSIEKLQIKYQRIQKDGLAPHYKEEETKKDLILPLFGALGWDTSNERAYEVSAEERVSRGRVDYGFKLNGVTKFYVEAKALNENLDDPALLKQAIGYSHAKGATWAVLTNFDRTRILNAEWKETNPQRSVFIDLPATEYLSRFEQLALLARSAFAPIQSLLDQEAEKWGRKARKQPIDKQLLADMSLFRLSLSKEILRLNRSKLGDSEEALDETVQRLLDRLIFIRVTEDRGMEDRVLHPLERDTSSRSLLKGLRQVFTDYDKNYDSRLFTPHLVDEVHIDDEVLRRVIRGLYETADGLVPYNFADIPTDILGLMYEQYLGLLLRRTPKRAALQDGAAHRKEQGIYYTPTWVVDYIVRFTIDSALQRKGADPTTLRVLDPACGSGTFLLRAYDRMWDLRIHAGGGVAQARFDQETEGQLFSTRVAILKENLHGVDLDPKAVEISQLNLMIRAAESRHRLPTLEKNIQVGNSLISDLSVDGHALTWDRAFPQVMKDGGFDAIVGNPPYVRFQTLSDADEAYFRDHFVAAKEARGNYDIYVLFVEKALELLRPGGVAGFILPNKFLNAKYGRGLRTVLAEQRALYRLLDFRDYQVFDDATTYTCLLFVRKAKQRALTYGALTADADPGGARILTDDNFATSTTNAPTDPDQPWVFVPADDEPLFTKLQSIPRHLKEVAESVYVGLQTSADPIYIVQVVREQGETAFISDPVSGETVPIEREFLRPILRGREIQRWAVYWRQLFLIFPYRVDTSGVVPIEASELRTRFPRALAYFERHKSKLESRDGAEKLGENWHLFAYEKNLDKFESPKILTQVLADHGRFTLDSKGSFYFVGGGNAGGYGIQLTDDSVENTLYVLGILNSRPVEFYHHLISTPFRGGFFSYGRRFLEPLPIPEGSPEQKKTIARIAKDLTEKYAALSSRPVGTDSYGVALRQIGELEEELDQETIKLFGLTEEDVKRLPPLVTSGKTAPPSDAHP
;
A
#
# COMPACT_ATOMS: atom_id res chain seq x y z
N MET A 1 -15.86 23.75 -24.64
CA MET A 1 -15.00 24.95 -24.58
C MET A 1 -15.56 26.05 -23.66
N ALA A 2 -16.18 25.73 -22.57
CA ALA A 2 -16.77 26.72 -21.62
C ALA A 2 -16.58 26.33 -20.14
N GLY A 3 -15.46 25.73 -19.81
CA GLY A 3 -15.20 25.23 -18.44
C GLY A 3 -13.86 25.62 -17.82
N LEU A 4 -13.01 26.38 -18.50
CA LEU A 4 -11.67 26.74 -18.03
C LEU A 4 -11.49 28.21 -17.56
N ALA A 5 -12.58 29.00 -17.57
CA ALA A 5 -12.49 30.44 -17.23
C ALA A 5 -12.72 30.75 -15.73
N SER A 6 -12.87 29.79 -14.82
CA SER A 6 -13.22 30.07 -13.41
C SER A 6 -12.26 29.58 -12.34
N TYR A 7 -11.03 29.19 -12.68
CA TYR A 7 -10.00 28.82 -11.67
C TYR A 7 -8.92 29.88 -11.49
N GLY A 8 -9.32 31.13 -11.41
CA GLY A 8 -8.47 32.27 -11.09
C GLY A 8 -8.89 32.92 -9.79
N GLN A 9 -9.15 32.19 -8.71
CA GLN A 9 -9.32 32.77 -7.38
C GLN A 9 -8.25 32.28 -6.42
N ASP A 10 -7.59 33.25 -5.80
CA ASP A 10 -6.54 33.13 -4.80
C ASP A 10 -6.82 32.07 -3.73
N VAL A 11 -6.03 30.99 -3.72
CA VAL A 11 -5.88 30.12 -2.55
C VAL A 11 -4.76 30.72 -1.70
N SER A 12 -5.13 31.43 -0.64
CA SER A 12 -4.21 31.93 0.37
C SER A 12 -3.63 30.80 1.20
N VAL A 13 -2.34 30.54 0.99
CA VAL A 13 -1.52 29.64 1.85
C VAL A 13 -1.01 30.49 3.03
N PRO A 14 -0.98 29.98 4.28
CA PRO A 14 -0.46 30.69 5.45
C PRO A 14 1.03 31.00 5.30
N ARG A 15 1.41 32.23 5.63
CA ARG A 15 2.75 32.81 5.46
C ARG A 15 3.75 32.27 6.48
N GLY A 16 4.68 31.41 6.03
CA GLY A 16 6.06 31.48 6.54
C GLY A 16 6.84 32.44 5.63
N ASN A 17 7.63 33.36 6.18
CA ASN A 17 8.33 34.44 5.50
C ASN A 17 9.23 33.92 4.35
N SER A 18 8.70 33.88 3.13
CA SER A 18 9.47 33.93 1.89
C SER A 18 8.64 34.71 0.87
N VAL A 19 9.22 35.75 0.28
CA VAL A 19 8.61 36.52 -0.81
C VAL A 19 8.48 35.62 -2.02
N ALA A 20 7.36 34.88 -2.13
CA ALA A 20 6.99 34.16 -3.33
C ALA A 20 6.47 35.18 -4.35
N LEU A 21 7.22 35.39 -5.43
CA LEU A 21 6.67 36.02 -6.63
C LEU A 21 5.61 35.04 -7.16
N SER A 22 4.33 35.40 -7.04
CA SER A 22 3.21 34.62 -7.56
C SER A 22 3.34 34.50 -9.08
N TRP A 23 3.55 33.28 -9.60
CA TRP A 23 3.45 33.03 -11.04
C TRP A 23 2.02 33.38 -11.48
N SER A 24 1.86 34.27 -12.48
CA SER A 24 0.57 34.52 -13.09
C SER A 24 0.65 34.18 -14.57
N SER A 25 -0.41 33.65 -15.13
CA SER A 25 -0.50 33.34 -16.56
C SER A 25 -0.29 34.58 -17.44
N GLU A 26 -0.71 35.73 -16.95
CA GLU A 26 -0.54 37.00 -17.65
C GLU A 26 0.92 37.44 -17.74
N SER A 27 1.67 37.35 -16.62
CA SER A 27 3.11 37.66 -16.61
C SER A 27 3.90 36.68 -17.49
N ALA A 28 3.48 35.39 -17.51
CA ALA A 28 4.07 34.40 -18.39
C ALA A 28 3.85 34.71 -19.86
N ARG A 29 2.62 35.10 -20.25
CA ARG A 29 2.29 35.50 -21.61
C ARG A 29 3.14 36.67 -22.08
N GLN A 30 3.28 37.73 -21.27
CA GLN A 30 4.13 38.89 -21.57
C GLN A 30 5.61 38.50 -21.73
N SER A 31 6.11 37.62 -20.93
CA SER A 31 7.50 37.13 -21.01
C SER A 31 7.74 36.30 -22.27
N ILE A 32 6.79 35.42 -22.62
CA ILE A 32 6.83 34.62 -23.84
C ILE A 32 6.70 35.47 -25.09
N GLU A 33 5.87 36.53 -25.05
CA GLU A 33 5.76 37.49 -26.14
C GLU A 33 7.11 38.16 -26.45
N LYS A 34 7.84 38.60 -25.41
CA LYS A 34 9.19 39.15 -25.54
C LYS A 34 10.16 38.14 -26.17
N LEU A 35 10.07 36.87 -25.79
CA LEU A 35 10.89 35.81 -26.39
C LEU A 35 10.53 35.57 -27.85
N GLN A 36 9.26 35.59 -28.22
CA GLN A 36 8.83 35.49 -29.62
C GLN A 36 9.33 36.67 -30.45
N ILE A 37 9.29 37.89 -29.93
CA ILE A 37 9.85 39.09 -30.60
C ILE A 37 11.36 38.92 -30.82
N LYS A 38 12.09 38.44 -29.79
CA LYS A 38 13.53 38.12 -29.90
C LYS A 38 13.79 37.09 -30.97
N TYR A 39 13.02 35.98 -30.96
CA TYR A 39 13.12 34.91 -31.93
C TYR A 39 12.85 35.42 -33.37
N GLN A 40 11.79 36.22 -33.60
CA GLN A 40 11.46 36.78 -34.90
C GLN A 40 12.58 37.69 -35.42
N ARG A 41 13.22 38.44 -34.53
CA ARG A 41 14.39 39.28 -34.88
C ARG A 41 15.56 38.40 -35.31
N ILE A 42 15.90 37.33 -34.56
CA ILE A 42 16.96 36.37 -34.93
C ILE A 42 16.72 35.80 -36.31
N GLN A 43 15.48 35.41 -36.63
CA GLN A 43 15.10 34.91 -37.93
C GLN A 43 15.24 35.96 -39.05
N LYS A 44 14.69 37.17 -38.80
CA LYS A 44 14.72 38.30 -39.75
C LYS A 44 16.14 38.75 -40.10
N ASP A 45 17.03 38.79 -39.06
CA ASP A 45 18.40 39.28 -39.20
C ASP A 45 19.33 38.16 -39.73
N GLY A 46 18.78 36.95 -40.09
CA GLY A 46 19.54 35.85 -40.63
C GLY A 46 20.54 35.21 -39.64
N LEU A 47 20.35 35.44 -38.32
CA LEU A 47 21.27 35.00 -37.30
C LEU A 47 21.01 33.54 -36.83
N ALA A 48 19.92 32.92 -37.24
CA ALA A 48 19.52 31.55 -36.84
C ALA A 48 20.61 30.48 -37.06
N PRO A 49 21.45 30.52 -38.14
CA PRO A 49 22.54 29.55 -38.31
C PRO A 49 23.65 29.69 -37.28
N HIS A 50 23.75 30.80 -36.59
CA HIS A 50 24.76 31.05 -35.53
C HIS A 50 24.31 30.58 -34.17
N TYR A 51 22.99 30.32 -33.97
CA TYR A 51 22.43 29.80 -32.72
C TYR A 51 22.64 28.29 -32.67
N LYS A 52 23.84 27.91 -32.21
CA LYS A 52 24.16 26.55 -31.85
C LYS A 52 23.35 26.12 -30.64
N GLU A 53 23.48 24.89 -30.20
CA GLU A 53 22.72 24.33 -29.12
C GLU A 53 22.85 25.15 -27.81
N GLU A 54 24.07 25.56 -27.42
CA GLU A 54 24.30 26.32 -26.19
C GLU A 54 23.69 27.73 -26.21
N GLU A 55 23.79 28.46 -27.33
CA GLU A 55 23.13 29.75 -27.50
C GLU A 55 21.60 29.58 -27.46
N THR A 56 21.06 28.53 -28.08
CA THR A 56 19.63 28.26 -28.07
C THR A 56 19.15 27.94 -26.66
N LYS A 57 19.88 27.11 -25.90
CA LYS A 57 19.58 26.79 -24.50
C LYS A 57 19.55 28.07 -23.63
N LYS A 58 20.62 28.85 -23.67
CA LYS A 58 20.79 30.04 -22.82
C LYS A 58 19.82 31.16 -23.16
N ASP A 59 19.64 31.44 -24.44
CA ASP A 59 18.97 32.65 -24.88
C ASP A 59 17.47 32.52 -25.12
N LEU A 60 16.99 31.29 -25.29
CA LEU A 60 15.61 31.02 -25.70
C LEU A 60 14.94 29.93 -24.83
N ILE A 61 15.57 28.77 -24.66
CA ILE A 61 14.93 27.62 -24.00
C ILE A 61 14.82 27.81 -22.48
N LEU A 62 15.94 28.09 -21.77
CA LEU A 62 15.88 28.36 -20.32
C LEU A 62 15.01 29.55 -19.95
N PRO A 63 15.07 30.70 -20.70
CA PRO A 63 14.13 31.78 -20.46
C PRO A 63 12.67 31.42 -20.70
N LEU A 64 12.35 30.50 -21.63
CA LEU A 64 10.99 30.01 -21.82
C LEU A 64 10.49 29.26 -20.57
N PHE A 65 11.31 28.35 -20.05
CA PHE A 65 10.94 27.62 -18.82
C PHE A 65 10.93 28.53 -17.58
N GLY A 66 11.80 29.56 -17.53
CA GLY A 66 11.73 30.60 -16.51
C GLY A 66 10.40 31.38 -16.56
N ALA A 67 9.91 31.72 -17.76
CA ALA A 67 8.60 32.33 -17.93
C ALA A 67 7.45 31.41 -17.50
N LEU A 68 7.61 30.08 -17.62
CA LEU A 68 6.69 29.07 -17.13
C LEU A 68 6.80 28.80 -15.62
N GLY A 69 7.60 29.58 -14.89
CA GLY A 69 7.67 29.60 -13.44
C GLY A 69 8.74 28.70 -12.81
N TRP A 70 9.60 28.02 -13.60
CA TRP A 70 10.69 27.20 -13.10
C TRP A 70 11.88 28.06 -12.67
N ASP A 71 12.54 27.67 -11.56
CA ASP A 71 13.79 28.30 -11.11
C ASP A 71 14.98 27.80 -11.93
N THR A 72 15.13 28.35 -13.15
CA THR A 72 16.18 27.95 -14.08
C THR A 72 17.58 28.38 -13.69
N SER A 73 17.72 29.29 -12.72
CA SER A 73 19.00 29.71 -12.12
C SER A 73 19.36 28.92 -10.86
N ASN A 74 18.44 28.12 -10.31
CA ASN A 74 18.59 27.40 -9.05
C ASN A 74 18.96 28.31 -7.84
N GLU A 75 18.52 29.57 -7.86
CA GLU A 75 18.78 30.55 -6.79
C GLU A 75 17.97 30.28 -5.53
N ARG A 76 16.82 29.62 -5.64
CA ARG A 76 15.87 29.38 -4.56
C ARG A 76 15.69 27.90 -4.24
N ALA A 77 15.62 27.07 -5.30
CA ALA A 77 15.44 25.64 -5.19
C ALA A 77 16.21 24.97 -6.33
N TYR A 78 16.72 23.76 -6.09
CA TYR A 78 17.37 23.00 -7.15
C TYR A 78 16.32 22.32 -8.03
N GLU A 79 15.68 23.11 -8.91
CA GLU A 79 14.59 22.67 -9.78
C GLU A 79 15.03 22.24 -11.17
N VAL A 80 16.16 22.72 -11.67
CA VAL A 80 16.68 22.39 -12.99
C VAL A 80 18.10 21.83 -12.86
N SER A 81 18.24 20.52 -13.15
CA SER A 81 19.56 19.87 -13.25
C SER A 81 20.04 19.88 -14.69
N ALA A 82 21.26 20.35 -14.94
CA ALA A 82 21.89 20.32 -16.24
C ALA A 82 22.73 19.06 -16.43
N GLU A 83 22.81 18.57 -17.68
CA GLU A 83 23.68 17.47 -18.11
C GLU A 83 23.59 16.18 -17.25
N GLU A 84 22.39 15.74 -16.90
CA GLU A 84 22.25 14.47 -16.20
C GLU A 84 22.74 13.31 -17.07
N ARG A 85 23.70 12.54 -16.57
CA ARG A 85 24.23 11.36 -17.25
C ARG A 85 23.15 10.29 -17.42
N VAL A 86 22.98 9.83 -18.63
CA VAL A 86 22.19 8.65 -19.01
C VAL A 86 23.06 7.70 -19.81
N SER A 87 22.66 6.47 -19.94
CA SER A 87 23.43 5.31 -20.43
C SER A 87 24.22 5.51 -21.73
N ARG A 88 23.80 6.38 -22.63
CA ARG A 88 24.43 6.63 -23.93
C ARG A 88 24.60 8.12 -24.23
N GLY A 89 24.71 8.95 -23.19
CA GLY A 89 24.83 10.39 -23.40
C GLY A 89 24.50 11.16 -22.13
N ARG A 90 24.11 12.39 -22.33
CA ARG A 90 23.60 13.28 -21.29
C ARG A 90 22.32 13.87 -21.77
N VAL A 91 21.31 13.91 -20.91
CA VAL A 91 20.11 14.71 -21.17
C VAL A 91 20.40 16.14 -20.75
N ASP A 92 19.96 17.11 -21.54
CA ASP A 92 20.31 18.48 -21.29
C ASP A 92 19.78 19.02 -19.97
N TYR A 93 18.49 18.78 -19.67
CA TYR A 93 17.90 19.25 -18.44
C TYR A 93 16.88 18.27 -17.85
N GLY A 94 16.90 18.11 -16.53
CA GLY A 94 15.84 17.48 -15.73
C GLY A 94 15.11 18.53 -14.92
N PHE A 95 13.78 18.62 -15.08
CA PHE A 95 12.94 19.55 -14.33
C PHE A 95 12.30 18.87 -13.13
N LYS A 96 12.62 19.40 -11.94
CA LYS A 96 12.30 18.77 -10.64
C LYS A 96 11.36 19.64 -9.81
N LEU A 97 10.39 19.01 -9.18
CA LEU A 97 9.56 19.65 -8.17
C LEU A 97 9.64 18.83 -6.89
N ASN A 98 10.06 19.47 -5.79
CA ASN A 98 10.31 18.81 -4.51
C ASN A 98 11.30 17.61 -4.61
N GLY A 99 12.35 17.79 -5.42
CA GLY A 99 13.37 16.74 -5.64
C GLY A 99 12.98 15.61 -6.62
N VAL A 100 11.72 15.58 -7.09
CA VAL A 100 11.22 14.59 -8.04
C VAL A 100 11.23 15.15 -9.46
N THR A 101 11.91 14.46 -10.38
CA THR A 101 11.90 14.84 -11.81
C THR A 101 10.52 14.63 -12.41
N LYS A 102 9.99 15.69 -13.02
CA LYS A 102 8.67 15.70 -13.66
C LYS A 102 8.75 15.41 -15.16
N PHE A 103 9.75 15.94 -15.81
CA PHE A 103 10.06 15.68 -17.22
C PHE A 103 11.53 16.00 -17.52
N TYR A 104 12.00 15.44 -18.62
CA TYR A 104 13.32 15.74 -19.17
C TYR A 104 13.17 16.58 -20.44
N VAL A 105 14.15 17.46 -20.67
CA VAL A 105 14.23 18.32 -21.86
C VAL A 105 15.50 17.97 -22.62
N GLU A 106 15.33 17.63 -23.89
CA GLU A 106 16.39 17.53 -24.88
C GLU A 106 16.32 18.77 -25.76
N ALA A 107 17.34 19.57 -25.67
CA ALA A 107 17.48 20.82 -26.41
C ALA A 107 18.29 20.60 -27.70
N LYS A 108 18.01 21.37 -28.74
CA LYS A 108 18.72 21.31 -30.02
C LYS A 108 19.05 22.70 -30.54
N ALA A 109 19.99 22.77 -31.49
CA ALA A 109 20.31 24.01 -32.19
C ALA A 109 19.07 24.55 -32.91
N LEU A 110 18.97 25.88 -33.03
CA LEU A 110 17.75 26.56 -33.53
C LEU A 110 17.27 26.07 -34.90
N ASN A 111 18.20 25.64 -35.77
CA ASN A 111 17.85 25.16 -37.10
C ASN A 111 17.83 23.63 -37.22
N GLU A 112 17.93 22.90 -36.10
CA GLU A 112 17.89 21.43 -36.12
C GLU A 112 16.51 20.94 -36.52
N ASN A 113 16.46 19.92 -37.41
CA ASN A 113 15.20 19.33 -37.83
C ASN A 113 14.69 18.35 -36.76
N LEU A 114 13.69 18.73 -35.94
CA LEU A 114 13.11 17.89 -34.92
C LEU A 114 12.23 16.73 -35.45
N ASP A 115 12.00 16.63 -36.77
CA ASP A 115 11.28 15.50 -37.36
C ASP A 115 12.15 14.23 -37.50
N ASP A 116 13.46 14.33 -37.21
CA ASP A 116 14.34 13.16 -37.24
C ASP A 116 13.89 12.12 -36.19
N PRO A 117 13.54 10.89 -36.63
CA PRO A 117 13.17 9.81 -35.73
C PRO A 117 14.23 9.45 -34.69
N ALA A 118 15.52 9.73 -34.99
CA ALA A 118 16.61 9.47 -34.07
C ALA A 118 16.56 10.39 -32.85
N LEU A 119 16.24 11.68 -33.04
CA LEU A 119 16.10 12.66 -31.95
C LEU A 119 14.89 12.34 -31.06
N LEU A 120 13.78 11.95 -31.67
CA LEU A 120 12.60 11.52 -30.91
C LEU A 120 12.87 10.26 -30.08
N LYS A 121 13.54 9.25 -30.67
CA LYS A 121 13.95 8.03 -29.94
C LYS A 121 14.90 8.36 -28.79
N GLN A 122 15.83 9.31 -28.98
CA GLN A 122 16.76 9.76 -27.99
C GLN A 122 16.02 10.37 -26.77
N ALA A 123 15.13 11.38 -27.01
CA ALA A 123 14.38 12.06 -25.96
C ALA A 123 13.45 11.08 -25.20
N ILE A 124 12.75 10.19 -25.91
CA ILE A 124 11.90 9.14 -25.34
C ILE A 124 12.75 8.18 -24.48
N GLY A 125 13.87 7.69 -25.06
CA GLY A 125 14.76 6.73 -24.39
C GLY A 125 15.33 7.27 -23.07
N TYR A 126 15.72 8.54 -23.03
CA TYR A 126 16.24 9.18 -21.83
C TYR A 126 15.20 9.29 -20.71
N SER A 127 14.01 9.78 -21.06
CA SER A 127 12.92 9.93 -20.08
C SER A 127 12.43 8.58 -19.58
N HIS A 128 12.29 7.61 -20.46
CA HIS A 128 11.90 6.25 -20.08
C HIS A 128 12.94 5.58 -19.15
N ALA A 129 14.23 5.69 -19.47
CA ALA A 129 15.32 5.12 -18.65
C ALA A 129 15.40 5.71 -17.25
N LYS A 130 14.98 6.96 -17.07
CA LYS A 130 14.93 7.67 -15.79
C LYS A 130 13.56 7.61 -15.09
N GLY A 131 12.60 6.87 -15.64
CA GLY A 131 11.27 6.69 -15.06
C GLY A 131 10.37 7.94 -15.12
N ALA A 132 10.66 8.90 -16.03
CA ALA A 132 9.79 10.05 -16.26
C ALA A 132 8.81 9.76 -17.40
N THR A 133 7.52 10.02 -17.17
CA THR A 133 6.45 9.82 -18.16
C THR A 133 6.63 10.75 -19.37
N TRP A 134 7.14 11.96 -19.14
CA TRP A 134 7.16 13.03 -20.14
C TRP A 134 8.58 13.40 -20.54
N ALA A 135 8.77 13.56 -21.86
CA ALA A 135 9.95 14.14 -22.47
C ALA A 135 9.57 15.39 -23.27
N VAL A 136 10.44 16.34 -23.29
CA VAL A 136 10.31 17.55 -24.14
C VAL A 136 11.49 17.61 -25.08
N LEU A 137 11.22 17.62 -26.38
CA LEU A 137 12.22 17.87 -27.42
C LEU A 137 12.00 19.27 -28.00
N THR A 138 12.99 20.14 -27.89
CA THR A 138 12.82 21.54 -28.32
C THR A 138 14.10 22.17 -28.87
N ASN A 139 13.94 22.99 -29.90
CA ASN A 139 14.93 23.97 -30.38
C ASN A 139 14.39 25.39 -30.31
N PHE A 140 13.32 25.64 -29.52
CA PHE A 140 12.54 26.87 -29.42
C PHE A 140 11.66 27.15 -30.64
N ASP A 141 12.17 27.00 -31.89
CA ASP A 141 11.34 27.13 -33.09
C ASP A 141 10.13 26.20 -33.02
N ARG A 142 10.34 25.06 -32.38
CA ARG A 142 9.33 24.04 -32.16
C ARG A 142 9.55 23.36 -30.81
N THR A 143 8.47 23.18 -30.05
CA THR A 143 8.47 22.44 -28.76
C THR A 143 7.52 21.25 -28.87
N ARG A 144 8.03 20.05 -28.64
CA ARG A 144 7.28 18.79 -28.67
C ARG A 144 7.24 18.16 -27.30
N ILE A 145 6.04 17.88 -26.81
CA ILE A 145 5.82 17.10 -25.60
C ILE A 145 5.56 15.66 -26.01
N LEU A 146 6.39 14.74 -25.52
CA LEU A 146 6.41 13.33 -25.88
C LEU A 146 5.99 12.49 -24.68
N ASN A 147 5.15 11.48 -24.89
CA ASN A 147 4.89 10.46 -23.88
C ASN A 147 5.92 9.33 -24.02
N ALA A 148 6.84 9.24 -23.06
CA ALA A 148 7.91 8.24 -23.07
C ALA A 148 7.44 6.82 -22.65
N GLU A 149 6.21 6.68 -22.15
CA GLU A 149 5.61 5.41 -21.73
C GLU A 149 4.78 4.74 -22.83
N TRP A 150 4.49 5.44 -23.93
CA TRP A 150 3.75 4.85 -25.04
C TRP A 150 4.66 3.94 -25.88
N LYS A 151 4.27 2.67 -25.97
CA LYS A 151 4.93 1.70 -26.85
C LYS A 151 4.43 1.89 -28.29
N GLU A 152 5.13 2.71 -29.02
CA GLU A 152 4.84 2.96 -30.43
C GLU A 152 6.04 2.55 -31.30
N THR A 153 5.79 1.75 -32.32
CA THR A 153 6.81 1.37 -33.32
C THR A 153 7.32 2.56 -34.09
N ASN A 154 6.46 3.56 -34.27
CA ASN A 154 6.81 4.84 -34.91
C ASN A 154 6.93 5.93 -33.83
N PRO A 155 8.13 6.48 -33.55
CA PRO A 155 8.35 7.51 -32.50
C PRO A 155 7.48 8.77 -32.67
N GLN A 156 7.08 9.10 -33.91
CA GLN A 156 6.19 10.23 -34.19
C GLN A 156 4.82 10.09 -33.49
N ARG A 157 4.36 8.88 -33.25
CA ARG A 157 3.10 8.64 -32.53
C ARG A 157 3.18 8.89 -31.03
N SER A 158 4.39 8.97 -30.47
CA SER A 158 4.61 9.36 -29.05
C SER A 158 4.50 10.87 -28.83
N VAL A 159 4.44 11.68 -29.91
CA VAL A 159 4.21 13.12 -29.82
C VAL A 159 2.77 13.37 -29.36
N PHE A 160 2.66 13.94 -28.15
CA PHE A 160 1.39 14.29 -27.55
C PHE A 160 0.94 15.69 -27.96
N ILE A 161 1.85 16.68 -27.86
CA ILE A 161 1.61 18.07 -28.23
C ILE A 161 2.80 18.52 -29.08
N ASP A 162 2.52 19.24 -30.15
CA ASP A 162 3.49 19.83 -31.08
C ASP A 162 3.18 21.33 -31.24
N LEU A 163 4.09 22.20 -30.80
CA LEU A 163 3.90 23.64 -30.69
C LEU A 163 5.00 24.36 -31.46
N PRO A 164 4.70 24.94 -32.62
CA PRO A 164 5.60 25.91 -33.25
C PRO A 164 5.71 27.21 -32.42
N ALA A 165 6.85 27.86 -32.41
CA ALA A 165 7.07 29.13 -31.69
C ALA A 165 6.06 30.22 -32.09
N THR A 166 5.60 30.24 -33.34
CA THR A 166 4.57 31.16 -33.82
C THR A 166 3.23 30.99 -33.14
N GLU A 167 2.97 29.82 -32.55
CA GLU A 167 1.69 29.43 -31.90
C GLU A 167 1.75 29.47 -30.37
N TYR A 168 2.88 29.78 -29.74
CA TYR A 168 3.01 29.77 -28.29
C TYR A 168 1.97 30.61 -27.55
N LEU A 169 1.63 31.80 -28.06
CA LEU A 169 0.62 32.65 -27.43
C LEU A 169 -0.82 32.28 -27.81
N SER A 170 -1.07 31.85 -29.05
CA SER A 170 -2.41 31.39 -29.48
C SER A 170 -2.81 30.05 -28.87
N ARG A 171 -1.82 29.20 -28.58
CA ARG A 171 -1.99 27.89 -27.90
C ARG A 171 -1.36 27.87 -26.53
N PHE A 172 -1.37 29.02 -25.85
CA PHE A 172 -0.73 29.18 -24.54
C PHE A 172 -1.18 28.13 -23.51
N GLU A 173 -2.45 27.74 -23.51
CA GLU A 173 -2.98 26.74 -22.58
C GLU A 173 -2.27 25.37 -22.72
N GLN A 174 -1.86 25.01 -23.93
CA GLN A 174 -1.11 23.78 -24.16
C GLN A 174 0.36 23.93 -23.74
N LEU A 175 0.98 25.09 -23.96
CA LEU A 175 2.33 25.39 -23.50
C LEU A 175 2.39 25.46 -21.97
N ALA A 176 1.35 26.01 -21.34
CA ALA A 176 1.21 26.11 -19.89
C ALA A 176 1.10 24.76 -19.17
N LEU A 177 0.82 23.67 -19.89
CA LEU A 177 0.94 22.31 -19.34
C LEU A 177 2.37 21.95 -18.91
N LEU A 178 3.38 22.67 -19.41
CA LEU A 178 4.78 22.60 -18.96
C LEU A 178 5.11 23.56 -17.81
N ALA A 179 4.17 24.39 -17.36
CA ALA A 179 4.42 25.32 -16.27
C ALA A 179 4.65 24.57 -14.95
N ARG A 180 5.47 25.15 -14.08
CA ARG A 180 5.75 24.60 -12.74
C ARG A 180 4.47 24.31 -11.95
N SER A 181 3.51 25.23 -12.00
CA SER A 181 2.21 25.09 -11.36
C SER A 181 1.37 23.93 -11.90
N ALA A 182 1.56 23.53 -13.16
CA ALA A 182 0.84 22.41 -13.77
C ALA A 182 1.26 21.05 -13.17
N PHE A 183 2.42 20.97 -12.52
CA PHE A 183 2.94 19.78 -11.84
C PHE A 183 2.77 19.82 -10.31
N ALA A 184 2.16 20.89 -9.78
CA ALA A 184 1.86 20.99 -8.34
C ALA A 184 0.72 20.05 -7.88
N PRO A 185 -0.35 19.79 -8.66
CA PRO A 185 -1.35 18.79 -8.31
C PRO A 185 -0.75 17.37 -8.26
N ILE A 186 -1.37 16.49 -7.48
CA ILE A 186 -1.02 15.07 -7.35
C ILE A 186 -0.91 14.40 -8.72
N GLN A 187 -1.92 14.58 -9.56
CA GLN A 187 -1.87 14.25 -10.98
C GLN A 187 -1.63 15.55 -11.76
N SER A 188 -0.53 15.62 -12.52
CA SER A 188 -0.21 16.82 -13.26
C SER A 188 -1.33 17.20 -14.25
N LEU A 189 -1.47 18.50 -14.54
CA LEU A 189 -2.45 18.93 -15.56
C LEU A 189 -2.17 18.31 -16.92
N LEU A 190 -0.90 17.99 -17.20
CA LEU A 190 -0.48 17.30 -18.42
C LEU A 190 -1.02 15.86 -18.47
N ASP A 191 -0.95 15.13 -17.33
CA ASP A 191 -1.52 13.78 -17.21
C ASP A 191 -3.04 13.79 -17.35
N GLN A 192 -3.71 14.77 -16.70
CA GLN A 192 -5.17 14.94 -16.78
C GLN A 192 -5.62 15.22 -18.22
N GLU A 193 -4.86 16.03 -18.95
CA GLU A 193 -5.17 16.34 -20.35
C GLU A 193 -4.97 15.10 -21.25
N ALA A 194 -3.92 14.32 -21.01
CA ALA A 194 -3.69 13.07 -21.73
C ALA A 194 -4.84 12.06 -21.51
N GLU A 195 -5.39 12.00 -20.29
CA GLU A 195 -6.57 11.16 -19.98
C GLU A 195 -7.81 11.58 -20.76
N LYS A 196 -8.11 12.88 -20.82
CA LYS A 196 -9.26 13.42 -21.59
C LYS A 196 -9.22 13.06 -23.07
N TRP A 197 -8.03 12.94 -23.63
CA TRP A 197 -7.85 12.57 -25.04
C TRP A 197 -7.86 11.05 -25.28
N GLY A 198 -8.20 10.24 -24.25
CA GLY A 198 -8.18 8.78 -24.31
C GLY A 198 -6.78 8.19 -24.47
N ARG A 199 -5.77 9.01 -24.26
CA ARG A 199 -4.36 8.67 -24.33
C ARG A 199 -3.81 8.56 -22.93
N LYS A 200 -4.42 7.67 -22.11
CA LYS A 200 -3.87 7.30 -20.81
C LYS A 200 -2.41 6.93 -20.95
N ALA A 201 -1.57 7.53 -20.11
CA ALA A 201 -0.24 7.01 -19.88
C ALA A 201 -0.41 5.55 -19.44
N ARG A 202 -0.06 4.61 -20.29
CA ARG A 202 0.03 3.21 -19.88
C ARG A 202 1.33 3.08 -19.13
N LYS A 203 1.29 3.39 -17.84
CA LYS A 203 2.40 3.11 -16.93
C LYS A 203 2.72 1.62 -17.01
N GLN A 204 3.66 1.26 -17.83
CA GLN A 204 4.55 0.15 -17.51
C GLN A 204 5.87 0.80 -17.12
N PRO A 205 6.11 0.96 -15.82
CA PRO A 205 7.42 1.36 -15.32
C PRO A 205 8.48 0.42 -15.91
N ILE A 206 9.69 0.92 -16.13
CA ILE A 206 10.81 0.13 -16.68
C ILE A 206 11.05 -1.16 -15.86
N ASP A 207 10.76 -1.11 -14.56
CA ASP A 207 10.76 -2.24 -13.64
C ASP A 207 9.76 -3.34 -14.04
N LYS A 208 8.52 -2.99 -14.39
CA LYS A 208 7.51 -3.98 -14.83
C LYS A 208 7.85 -4.58 -16.19
N GLN A 209 8.39 -3.80 -17.11
CA GLN A 209 8.83 -4.31 -18.41
C GLN A 209 10.03 -5.24 -18.26
N LEU A 210 11.04 -4.80 -17.52
CA LEU A 210 12.24 -5.61 -17.28
C LEU A 210 11.89 -6.90 -16.53
N LEU A 211 10.98 -6.84 -15.55
CA LEU A 211 10.47 -8.02 -14.86
C LEU A 211 9.78 -9.00 -15.82
N ALA A 212 8.94 -8.50 -16.72
CA ALA A 212 8.28 -9.34 -17.71
C ALA A 212 9.30 -10.03 -18.64
N ASP A 213 10.30 -9.29 -19.12
CA ASP A 213 11.36 -9.82 -19.98
C ASP A 213 12.23 -10.84 -19.23
N MET A 214 12.59 -10.56 -17.97
CA MET A 214 13.32 -11.48 -17.10
C MET A 214 12.56 -12.78 -16.85
N SER A 215 11.24 -12.71 -16.67
CA SER A 215 10.38 -13.88 -16.51
C SER A 215 10.38 -14.75 -17.78
N LEU A 216 10.39 -14.12 -18.96
CA LEU A 216 10.51 -14.83 -20.25
C LEU A 216 11.89 -15.47 -20.41
N PHE A 217 12.98 -14.81 -20.01
CA PHE A 217 14.33 -15.37 -20.02
C PHE A 217 14.45 -16.59 -19.11
N ARG A 218 13.93 -16.49 -17.89
CA ARG A 218 13.88 -17.61 -16.95
C ARG A 218 13.16 -18.81 -17.55
N LEU A 219 11.96 -18.61 -18.08
CA LEU A 219 11.18 -19.68 -18.70
C LEU A 219 11.91 -20.32 -19.89
N SER A 220 12.56 -19.51 -20.73
CA SER A 220 13.29 -19.98 -21.88
C SER A 220 14.51 -20.80 -21.48
N LEU A 221 15.30 -20.32 -20.52
CA LEU A 221 16.45 -21.01 -19.97
C LEU A 221 16.05 -22.29 -19.23
N SER A 222 14.98 -22.26 -18.42
CA SER A 222 14.48 -23.43 -17.70
C SER A 222 14.08 -24.56 -18.64
N LYS A 223 13.34 -24.23 -19.71
CA LYS A 223 12.95 -25.22 -20.73
C LYS A 223 14.16 -25.83 -21.43
N GLU A 224 15.13 -25.02 -21.77
CA GLU A 224 16.30 -25.44 -22.52
C GLU A 224 17.25 -26.25 -21.64
N ILE A 225 17.56 -25.78 -20.43
CA ILE A 225 18.44 -26.49 -19.48
C ILE A 225 17.82 -27.85 -19.10
N LEU A 226 16.52 -27.89 -18.85
CA LEU A 226 15.80 -29.15 -18.57
C LEU A 226 15.86 -30.11 -19.77
N ARG A 227 15.71 -29.59 -20.99
CA ARG A 227 15.75 -30.40 -22.22
C ARG A 227 17.10 -31.07 -22.44
N LEU A 228 18.20 -30.34 -22.21
CA LEU A 228 19.56 -30.81 -22.54
C LEU A 228 20.28 -31.51 -21.38
N ASN A 229 19.85 -31.32 -20.11
CA ASN A 229 20.62 -31.75 -18.95
C ASN A 229 19.87 -32.62 -17.95
N ARG A 230 18.90 -33.41 -18.40
CA ARG A 230 18.06 -34.25 -17.49
C ARG A 230 18.87 -35.15 -16.56
N SER A 231 19.94 -35.78 -17.08
CA SER A 231 20.78 -36.69 -16.31
C SER A 231 21.58 -36.01 -15.19
N LYS A 232 21.89 -34.71 -15.36
CA LYS A 232 22.66 -33.94 -14.38
C LYS A 232 21.75 -33.30 -13.31
N LEU A 233 20.55 -32.88 -13.70
CA LEU A 233 19.58 -32.22 -12.81
C LEU A 233 18.82 -33.22 -11.91
N GLY A 234 18.81 -34.52 -12.24
CA GLY A 234 17.98 -35.50 -11.57
C GLY A 234 16.49 -35.13 -11.63
N ASP A 235 15.73 -35.45 -10.57
CA ASP A 235 14.32 -35.08 -10.42
C ASP A 235 14.13 -33.83 -9.54
N SER A 236 15.18 -33.08 -9.21
CA SER A 236 15.13 -31.91 -8.37
C SER A 236 14.64 -30.67 -9.14
N GLU A 237 13.50 -30.12 -8.72
CA GLU A 237 13.03 -28.80 -9.19
C GLU A 237 13.95 -27.67 -8.69
N GLU A 238 14.47 -27.82 -7.48
CA GLU A 238 15.39 -26.85 -6.85
C GLU A 238 16.69 -26.70 -7.63
N ALA A 239 17.32 -27.83 -8.06
CA ALA A 239 18.56 -27.79 -8.83
C ALA A 239 18.40 -27.08 -10.18
N LEU A 240 17.26 -27.26 -10.85
CA LEU A 240 16.96 -26.51 -12.07
C LEU A 240 16.78 -25.02 -11.79
N ASP A 241 16.02 -24.68 -10.78
CA ASP A 241 15.73 -23.29 -10.42
C ASP A 241 17.00 -22.55 -10.02
N GLU A 242 17.82 -23.17 -9.16
CA GLU A 242 19.11 -22.60 -8.73
C GLU A 242 20.09 -22.40 -9.90
N THR A 243 20.14 -23.35 -10.84
CA THR A 243 21.01 -23.25 -12.01
C THR A 243 20.62 -22.11 -12.92
N VAL A 244 19.32 -21.95 -13.19
CA VAL A 244 18.80 -20.84 -14.02
C VAL A 244 19.01 -19.50 -13.34
N GLN A 245 18.77 -19.44 -12.05
CA GLN A 245 18.94 -18.25 -11.24
C GLN A 245 20.39 -17.79 -11.25
N ARG A 246 21.31 -18.67 -10.91
CA ARG A 246 22.76 -18.37 -10.89
C ARG A 246 23.24 -17.83 -12.23
N LEU A 247 22.73 -18.36 -13.35
CA LEU A 247 23.07 -17.86 -14.68
C LEU A 247 22.60 -16.42 -14.89
N LEU A 248 21.34 -16.14 -14.55
CA LEU A 248 20.78 -14.80 -14.72
C LEU A 248 21.47 -13.78 -13.83
N ASP A 249 21.74 -14.13 -12.57
CA ASP A 249 22.43 -13.25 -11.62
C ASP A 249 23.85 -12.89 -12.11
N ARG A 250 24.60 -13.85 -12.65
CA ARG A 250 25.91 -13.61 -13.28
C ARG A 250 25.79 -12.65 -14.46
N LEU A 251 24.81 -12.85 -15.34
CA LEU A 251 24.60 -11.99 -16.51
C LEU A 251 24.20 -10.58 -16.12
N ILE A 252 23.32 -10.42 -15.11
CA ILE A 252 22.91 -9.11 -14.57
C ILE A 252 24.11 -8.39 -13.95
N PHE A 253 24.91 -9.08 -13.13
CA PHE A 253 26.10 -8.49 -12.53
C PHE A 253 27.07 -7.97 -13.58
N ILE A 254 27.36 -8.77 -14.62
CA ILE A 254 28.22 -8.37 -15.73
C ILE A 254 27.63 -7.14 -16.44
N ARG A 255 26.33 -7.14 -16.72
CA ARG A 255 25.66 -5.98 -17.35
C ARG A 255 25.76 -4.71 -16.49
N VAL A 256 25.64 -4.82 -15.16
CA VAL A 256 25.81 -3.68 -14.26
C VAL A 256 27.24 -3.14 -14.31
N THR A 257 28.25 -4.02 -14.27
CA THR A 257 29.66 -3.60 -14.32
C THR A 257 30.04 -2.97 -15.65
N GLU A 258 29.52 -3.50 -16.78
CA GLU A 258 29.71 -2.93 -18.11
C GLU A 258 29.08 -1.53 -18.22
N ASP A 259 27.82 -1.38 -17.83
CA ASP A 259 27.09 -0.12 -18.01
C ASP A 259 27.57 0.98 -17.03
N ARG A 260 28.15 0.60 -15.89
CA ARG A 260 28.81 1.54 -14.98
C ARG A 260 30.26 1.89 -15.42
N GLY A 261 30.73 1.28 -16.51
CA GLY A 261 32.11 1.51 -16.99
C GLY A 261 33.17 0.97 -16.06
N MET A 262 32.85 -0.01 -15.21
CA MET A 262 33.79 -0.69 -14.31
C MET A 262 34.65 -1.71 -15.06
N GLU A 263 34.01 -2.38 -16.01
CA GLU A 263 34.64 -3.34 -16.92
C GLU A 263 34.27 -3.01 -18.39
N ASP A 264 35.15 -3.47 -19.30
CA ASP A 264 34.84 -3.37 -20.72
C ASP A 264 33.63 -4.22 -21.09
N ARG A 265 32.94 -3.84 -22.15
CA ARG A 265 31.79 -4.62 -22.65
C ARG A 265 32.24 -5.97 -23.19
N VAL A 266 31.87 -7.05 -22.51
CA VAL A 266 32.24 -8.43 -22.86
C VAL A 266 31.09 -9.26 -23.40
N LEU A 267 29.86 -9.05 -22.91
CA LEU A 267 28.68 -9.83 -23.34
C LEU A 267 28.21 -9.48 -24.74
N HIS A 268 28.20 -8.19 -25.11
CA HIS A 268 27.72 -7.76 -26.43
C HIS A 268 28.64 -8.19 -27.60
N PRO A 269 29.99 -8.09 -27.50
CA PRO A 269 30.88 -8.69 -28.49
C PRO A 269 30.72 -10.21 -28.60
N LEU A 270 30.52 -10.89 -27.46
CA LEU A 270 30.34 -12.33 -27.40
C LEU A 270 29.03 -12.78 -28.07
N GLU A 271 27.94 -12.03 -27.87
CA GLU A 271 26.63 -12.26 -28.52
C GLU A 271 26.72 -12.10 -30.03
N ARG A 272 27.49 -11.16 -30.52
CA ARG A 272 27.66 -10.88 -31.97
C ARG A 272 28.66 -11.78 -32.68
N ASP A 273 29.50 -12.48 -31.94
CA ASP A 273 30.46 -13.41 -32.53
C ASP A 273 29.72 -14.62 -33.11
N THR A 274 29.65 -14.65 -34.43
CA THR A 274 29.08 -15.78 -35.20
C THR A 274 30.16 -16.76 -35.72
N SER A 275 31.42 -16.59 -35.26
CA SER A 275 32.45 -17.56 -35.56
C SER A 275 32.15 -18.91 -34.91
N SER A 276 32.77 -19.99 -35.39
CA SER A 276 32.47 -21.38 -34.96
C SER A 276 32.74 -21.72 -33.49
N ARG A 277 33.01 -20.71 -32.66
CA ARG A 277 33.21 -20.88 -31.22
C ARG A 277 31.85 -20.85 -30.51
N SER A 278 31.61 -21.85 -29.65
CA SER A 278 30.39 -21.87 -28.82
C SER A 278 30.35 -20.64 -27.89
N LEU A 279 29.23 -19.92 -27.93
CA LEU A 279 28.95 -18.78 -27.06
C LEU A 279 29.03 -19.18 -25.58
N LEU A 280 28.50 -20.34 -25.23
CA LEU A 280 28.56 -20.89 -23.87
C LEU A 280 30.01 -21.07 -23.36
N LYS A 281 30.93 -21.50 -24.23
CA LYS A 281 32.35 -21.61 -23.87
C LYS A 281 32.99 -20.24 -23.61
N GLY A 282 32.67 -19.25 -24.45
CA GLY A 282 33.13 -17.88 -24.26
C GLY A 282 32.61 -17.29 -22.94
N LEU A 283 31.30 -17.54 -22.65
CA LEU A 283 30.68 -17.06 -21.44
C LEU A 283 31.31 -17.65 -20.16
N ARG A 284 31.67 -18.94 -20.17
CA ARG A 284 32.39 -19.59 -19.06
C ARG A 284 33.77 -18.98 -18.81
N GLN A 285 34.44 -18.55 -19.87
CA GLN A 285 35.70 -17.82 -19.71
C GLN A 285 35.48 -16.48 -19.00
N VAL A 286 34.44 -15.73 -19.41
CA VAL A 286 34.05 -14.47 -18.75
C VAL A 286 33.78 -14.72 -17.27
N PHE A 287 33.01 -15.77 -16.90
CA PHE A 287 32.71 -16.10 -15.50
C PHE A 287 34.01 -16.37 -14.71
N THR A 288 34.96 -17.09 -15.29
CA THR A 288 36.25 -17.37 -14.65
C THR A 288 37.05 -16.08 -14.43
N ASP A 289 37.01 -15.14 -15.36
CA ASP A 289 37.75 -13.87 -15.22
C ASP A 289 37.08 -12.97 -14.18
N TYR A 290 35.72 -12.98 -14.10
CA TYR A 290 34.96 -12.27 -13.06
C TYR A 290 35.18 -12.86 -11.65
N ASP A 291 35.31 -14.20 -11.53
CA ASP A 291 35.64 -14.85 -10.25
C ASP A 291 37.00 -14.36 -9.70
N LYS A 292 38.00 -14.22 -10.58
CA LYS A 292 39.30 -13.68 -10.20
C LYS A 292 39.26 -12.22 -9.78
N ASN A 293 38.44 -11.39 -10.47
CA ASN A 293 38.40 -9.95 -10.27
C ASN A 293 37.55 -9.54 -9.05
N TYR A 294 36.47 -10.27 -8.76
CA TYR A 294 35.47 -9.84 -7.79
C TYR A 294 35.34 -10.73 -6.53
N ASP A 295 36.02 -11.93 -6.49
CA ASP A 295 36.06 -12.83 -5.33
C ASP A 295 34.68 -13.06 -4.68
N SER A 296 33.69 -13.26 -5.50
CA SER A 296 32.27 -13.35 -5.09
C SER A 296 31.77 -14.78 -5.26
N ARG A 297 30.97 -15.30 -4.29
CA ARG A 297 30.30 -16.61 -4.41
C ARG A 297 29.47 -16.75 -5.69
N LEU A 298 29.08 -15.65 -6.28
CA LEU A 298 28.28 -15.63 -7.50
C LEU A 298 29.00 -16.36 -8.65
N PHE A 299 30.32 -16.19 -8.77
CA PHE A 299 31.13 -16.77 -9.86
C PHE A 299 31.87 -18.05 -9.47
N THR A 300 31.83 -18.50 -8.19
CA THR A 300 32.45 -19.79 -7.78
C THR A 300 31.89 -20.95 -8.59
N PRO A 301 32.64 -22.07 -8.74
CA PRO A 301 32.20 -23.26 -9.48
C PRO A 301 30.83 -23.76 -9.02
N HIS A 302 29.92 -23.93 -9.97
CA HIS A 302 28.54 -24.31 -9.72
C HIS A 302 28.01 -25.21 -10.85
N LEU A 303 26.87 -25.89 -10.65
CA LEU A 303 26.22 -26.72 -11.69
C LEU A 303 25.98 -25.94 -13.00
N VAL A 304 25.80 -24.62 -12.94
CA VAL A 304 25.64 -23.75 -14.11
C VAL A 304 26.85 -23.82 -15.07
N ASP A 305 28.03 -24.10 -14.54
CA ASP A 305 29.26 -24.19 -15.34
C ASP A 305 29.36 -25.52 -16.10
N GLU A 306 28.54 -26.51 -15.73
CA GLU A 306 28.52 -27.85 -16.31
C GLU A 306 27.37 -28.09 -17.29
N VAL A 307 26.28 -27.31 -17.21
CA VAL A 307 25.08 -27.52 -18.05
C VAL A 307 25.33 -27.14 -19.49
N HIS A 308 24.63 -27.78 -20.40
CA HIS A 308 24.56 -27.43 -21.83
C HIS A 308 23.34 -26.54 -22.08
N ILE A 309 23.57 -25.46 -22.84
CA ILE A 309 22.53 -24.52 -23.27
C ILE A 309 22.77 -24.21 -24.74
N ASP A 310 21.72 -24.13 -25.52
CA ASP A 310 21.79 -23.76 -26.92
C ASP A 310 22.25 -22.29 -27.07
N ASP A 311 23.21 -22.05 -27.96
CA ASP A 311 23.80 -20.73 -28.17
C ASP A 311 22.74 -19.71 -28.64
N GLU A 312 21.70 -20.14 -29.39
CA GLU A 312 20.64 -19.23 -29.83
C GLU A 312 19.73 -18.75 -28.68
N VAL A 313 19.48 -19.63 -27.70
CA VAL A 313 18.74 -19.24 -26.48
C VAL A 313 19.57 -18.25 -25.67
N LEU A 314 20.88 -18.52 -25.51
CA LEU A 314 21.79 -17.59 -24.82
C LEU A 314 21.89 -16.24 -25.52
N ARG A 315 22.04 -16.21 -26.87
CA ARG A 315 22.05 -14.96 -27.66
C ARG A 315 20.79 -14.14 -27.40
N ARG A 316 19.64 -14.76 -27.43
CA ARG A 316 18.36 -14.08 -27.19
C ARG A 316 18.30 -13.48 -25.78
N VAL A 317 18.73 -14.23 -24.76
CA VAL A 317 18.75 -13.76 -23.37
C VAL A 317 19.74 -12.59 -23.23
N ILE A 318 20.98 -12.74 -23.74
CA ILE A 318 21.99 -11.69 -23.65
C ILE A 318 21.52 -10.43 -24.38
N ARG A 319 21.00 -10.53 -25.61
CA ARG A 319 20.44 -9.39 -26.36
C ARG A 319 19.32 -8.70 -25.59
N GLY A 320 18.42 -9.47 -25.00
CA GLY A 320 17.32 -8.96 -24.20
C GLY A 320 17.75 -8.26 -22.89
N LEU A 321 19.00 -8.44 -22.44
CA LEU A 321 19.60 -7.64 -21.36
C LEU A 321 20.17 -6.28 -21.84
N TYR A 322 20.19 -6.01 -23.15
CA TYR A 322 20.61 -4.71 -23.71
C TYR A 322 19.44 -3.88 -24.22
N GLU A 323 18.37 -4.50 -24.64
CA GLU A 323 17.21 -3.82 -25.23
C GLU A 323 15.93 -4.64 -25.05
N THR A 324 14.78 -3.97 -25.05
CA THR A 324 13.48 -4.65 -25.07
C THR A 324 13.31 -5.52 -26.31
N ALA A 325 12.43 -6.53 -26.26
CA ALA A 325 12.18 -7.48 -27.33
C ALA A 325 11.81 -6.80 -28.68
N ASP A 326 11.23 -5.60 -28.65
CA ASP A 326 10.91 -4.77 -29.81
C ASP A 326 12.09 -3.89 -30.28
N GLY A 327 13.22 -3.89 -29.55
CA GLY A 327 14.41 -3.10 -29.85
C GLY A 327 14.25 -1.59 -29.70
N LEU A 328 13.14 -1.14 -29.09
CA LEU A 328 12.79 0.28 -29.00
C LEU A 328 13.44 0.97 -27.80
N VAL A 329 13.64 0.24 -26.70
CA VAL A 329 14.16 0.79 -25.46
C VAL A 329 15.43 0.06 -25.05
N PRO A 330 16.58 0.74 -24.99
CA PRO A 330 17.80 0.14 -24.46
C PRO A 330 17.73 0.06 -22.93
N TYR A 331 18.07 -1.10 -22.36
CA TYR A 331 18.27 -1.25 -20.94
C TYR A 331 19.65 -0.73 -20.55
N ASN A 332 19.67 0.13 -19.53
CA ASN A 332 20.90 0.59 -18.89
C ASN A 332 20.91 0.23 -17.41
N PHE A 333 21.67 -0.79 -17.06
CA PHE A 333 21.76 -1.25 -15.68
C PHE A 333 22.52 -0.30 -14.73
N ALA A 334 23.21 0.73 -15.25
CA ALA A 334 23.77 1.79 -14.42
C ALA A 334 22.69 2.75 -13.89
N ASP A 335 21.65 2.96 -14.66
CA ASP A 335 20.53 3.87 -14.35
C ASP A 335 19.36 3.15 -13.66
N ILE A 336 19.30 1.81 -13.75
CA ILE A 336 18.33 1.02 -13.02
C ILE A 336 18.72 1.04 -11.53
N PRO A 337 17.87 1.60 -10.64
CA PRO A 337 18.15 1.58 -9.22
C PRO A 337 18.34 0.14 -8.72
N THR A 338 19.30 -0.08 -7.82
CA THR A 338 19.61 -1.41 -7.28
C THR A 338 18.45 -2.03 -6.50
N ASP A 339 17.56 -1.21 -5.95
CA ASP A 339 16.31 -1.64 -5.32
C ASP A 339 15.31 -2.23 -6.32
N ILE A 340 15.30 -1.77 -7.58
CA ILE A 340 14.50 -2.40 -8.65
C ILE A 340 15.00 -3.81 -8.97
N LEU A 341 16.32 -4.03 -8.95
CA LEU A 341 16.88 -5.38 -9.09
C LEU A 341 16.43 -6.28 -7.94
N GLY A 342 16.38 -5.76 -6.72
CA GLY A 342 15.84 -6.45 -5.55
C GLY A 342 14.34 -6.75 -5.69
N LEU A 343 13.54 -5.77 -6.12
CA LEU A 343 12.11 -5.92 -6.38
C LEU A 343 11.83 -6.97 -7.45
N MET A 344 12.58 -6.93 -8.56
CA MET A 344 12.48 -7.94 -9.63
C MET A 344 12.69 -9.34 -9.07
N TYR A 345 13.62 -9.46 -8.14
CA TYR A 345 13.93 -10.74 -7.54
C TYR A 345 12.85 -11.22 -6.57
N GLU A 346 12.31 -10.38 -5.70
CA GLU A 346 11.20 -10.73 -4.81
C GLU A 346 9.94 -11.13 -5.59
N GLN A 347 9.61 -10.41 -6.66
CA GLN A 347 8.51 -10.78 -7.55
C GLN A 347 8.81 -12.08 -8.32
N TYR A 348 10.06 -12.32 -8.61
CA TYR A 348 10.57 -13.48 -9.28
C TYR A 348 10.55 -14.73 -8.40
N LEU A 349 10.89 -14.63 -7.10
CA LEU A 349 10.68 -15.71 -6.11
C LEU A 349 9.20 -16.09 -5.97
N GLY A 350 8.30 -15.14 -6.21
CA GLY A 350 6.86 -15.40 -6.24
C GLY A 350 6.36 -16.19 -7.45
N LEU A 351 7.21 -16.42 -8.46
CA LEU A 351 6.89 -17.25 -9.63
C LEU A 351 7.50 -18.65 -9.44
N LEU A 352 6.72 -19.57 -8.91
CA LEU A 352 7.16 -20.96 -8.71
C LEU A 352 7.38 -21.64 -10.05
N LEU A 353 8.59 -22.19 -10.25
CA LEU A 353 8.90 -23.03 -11.38
C LEU A 353 8.34 -24.45 -11.10
N ARG A 354 7.26 -24.84 -11.77
CA ARG A 354 6.74 -26.21 -11.70
C ARG A 354 7.23 -27.05 -12.86
N ARG A 355 7.75 -28.19 -12.51
CA ARG A 355 8.25 -29.21 -13.44
C ARG A 355 7.23 -30.33 -13.60
N THR A 356 6.93 -30.69 -14.85
CA THR A 356 6.36 -31.99 -15.19
C THR A 356 7.42 -32.81 -15.91
N PRO A 357 7.30 -34.18 -16.00
CA PRO A 357 8.31 -35.00 -16.66
C PRO A 357 8.69 -34.57 -18.07
N LYS A 358 7.89 -33.70 -18.72
CA LYS A 358 8.12 -33.21 -20.09
C LYS A 358 8.12 -31.68 -20.26
N ARG A 359 7.76 -30.88 -19.25
CA ARG A 359 7.60 -29.42 -19.37
C ARG A 359 8.00 -28.68 -18.11
N ALA A 360 8.62 -27.50 -18.26
CA ALA A 360 8.75 -26.50 -17.23
C ALA A 360 7.74 -25.37 -17.50
N ALA A 361 7.04 -24.91 -16.48
CA ALA A 361 6.09 -23.80 -16.55
C ALA A 361 6.23 -22.92 -15.30
N LEU A 362 6.10 -21.61 -15.46
CA LEU A 362 5.98 -20.68 -14.33
C LEU A 362 4.51 -20.67 -13.89
N GLN A 363 4.27 -20.79 -12.60
CA GLN A 363 2.95 -20.65 -12.00
C GLN A 363 2.98 -19.43 -11.08
N ASP A 364 1.91 -18.63 -11.10
CA ASP A 364 1.80 -17.48 -10.22
C ASP A 364 1.74 -17.95 -8.76
N GLY A 365 2.73 -17.54 -7.98
CA GLY A 365 2.85 -17.81 -6.55
C GLY A 365 2.15 -16.77 -5.68
N ALA A 366 1.19 -16.00 -6.20
CA ALA A 366 0.50 -14.96 -5.44
C ALA A 366 -0.15 -15.50 -4.14
N ALA A 367 -0.68 -16.71 -4.17
CA ALA A 367 -1.18 -17.40 -2.98
C ALA A 367 -0.05 -17.70 -1.98
N HIS A 368 1.07 -18.20 -2.45
CA HIS A 368 2.23 -18.57 -1.62
C HIS A 368 2.89 -17.32 -0.98
N ARG A 369 3.06 -16.23 -1.73
CA ARG A 369 3.52 -14.94 -1.17
C ARG A 369 2.59 -14.43 -0.07
N LYS A 370 1.29 -14.56 -0.27
CA LYS A 370 0.27 -14.15 0.71
C LYS A 370 0.31 -15.01 1.98
N GLU A 371 0.61 -16.30 1.85
CA GLU A 371 0.83 -17.21 2.97
C GLU A 371 2.11 -16.89 3.74
N GLN A 372 3.17 -16.51 3.06
CA GLN A 372 4.46 -16.13 3.66
C GLN A 372 4.50 -14.66 4.16
N GLY A 373 3.46 -13.86 3.88
CA GLY A 373 3.39 -12.47 4.36
C GLY A 373 4.45 -11.54 3.77
N ILE A 374 5.00 -11.86 2.59
CA ILE A 374 6.05 -11.09 1.92
C ILE A 374 5.40 -9.97 1.09
N TYR A 375 5.71 -8.71 1.44
CA TYR A 375 5.25 -7.52 0.73
C TYR A 375 6.43 -6.59 0.44
N TYR A 376 6.57 -6.18 -0.82
CA TYR A 376 7.55 -5.18 -1.18
C TYR A 376 7.22 -3.82 -0.55
N THR A 377 8.19 -3.24 0.15
CA THR A 377 8.03 -1.93 0.78
C THR A 377 8.40 -0.83 -0.22
N PRO A 378 7.47 0.11 -0.52
CA PRO A 378 7.79 1.22 -1.40
C PRO A 378 9.00 2.02 -0.93
N THR A 379 9.87 2.39 -1.86
CA THR A 379 11.15 3.07 -1.58
C THR A 379 10.99 4.33 -0.72
N TRP A 380 9.93 5.12 -0.95
CA TRP A 380 9.66 6.33 -0.18
C TRP A 380 9.37 6.07 1.31
N VAL A 381 8.83 4.89 1.65
CA VAL A 381 8.66 4.43 3.05
C VAL A 381 9.99 4.02 3.63
N VAL A 382 10.76 3.22 2.88
CA VAL A 382 12.09 2.74 3.30
C VAL A 382 13.00 3.92 3.60
N ASP A 383 13.05 4.90 2.70
CA ASP A 383 13.87 6.12 2.85
C ASP A 383 13.54 6.87 4.15
N TYR A 384 12.23 7.01 4.44
CA TYR A 384 11.80 7.68 5.67
C TYR A 384 12.20 6.90 6.92
N ILE A 385 11.92 5.58 6.97
CA ILE A 385 12.23 4.73 8.12
C ILE A 385 13.73 4.73 8.39
N VAL A 386 14.54 4.50 7.37
CA VAL A 386 16.00 4.42 7.49
C VAL A 386 16.58 5.75 7.97
N ARG A 387 16.22 6.85 7.31
CA ARG A 387 16.69 8.19 7.69
C ARG A 387 16.31 8.52 9.12
N PHE A 388 15.04 8.40 9.48
CA PHE A 388 14.56 8.75 10.81
C PHE A 388 15.22 7.88 11.90
N THR A 389 15.36 6.57 11.66
CA THR A 389 15.93 5.63 12.63
C THR A 389 17.41 5.89 12.86
N ILE A 390 18.20 6.04 11.81
CA ILE A 390 19.65 6.31 11.88
C ILE A 390 19.90 7.68 12.53
N ASP A 391 19.19 8.74 12.08
CA ASP A 391 19.35 10.08 12.62
C ASP A 391 18.96 10.15 14.11
N SER A 392 17.90 9.43 14.50
CA SER A 392 17.49 9.32 15.91
C SER A 392 18.50 8.54 16.76
N ALA A 393 19.14 7.51 16.22
CA ALA A 393 20.21 6.77 16.90
C ALA A 393 21.46 7.63 17.13
N LEU A 394 21.78 8.51 16.17
CA LEU A 394 22.89 9.47 16.26
C LEU A 394 22.68 10.56 17.31
N GLN A 395 21.46 10.82 17.75
CA GLN A 395 21.19 11.78 18.86
C GLN A 395 21.72 11.27 20.22
N ARG A 396 22.06 9.99 20.32
CA ARG A 396 22.66 9.41 21.55
C ARG A 396 24.04 10.03 21.80
N LYS A 397 24.31 10.42 23.06
CA LYS A 397 25.62 10.97 23.43
C LYS A 397 26.77 10.02 23.10
N GLY A 398 27.74 10.48 22.33
CA GLY A 398 28.90 9.71 21.89
C GLY A 398 28.61 8.76 20.71
N ALA A 399 27.47 8.90 20.03
CA ALA A 399 27.25 8.19 18.78
C ALA A 399 28.10 8.78 17.66
N ASP A 400 28.67 7.89 16.85
CA ASP A 400 29.57 8.24 15.73
C ASP A 400 29.10 7.46 14.48
N PRO A 401 28.89 8.13 13.33
CA PRO A 401 28.55 7.45 12.08
C PRO A 401 29.53 6.34 11.68
N THR A 402 30.80 6.45 12.06
CA THR A 402 31.81 5.42 11.68
C THR A 402 31.62 4.11 12.43
N THR A 403 31.08 4.13 13.64
CA THR A 403 30.90 2.95 14.50
C THR A 403 29.45 2.53 14.68
N LEU A 404 28.50 3.27 14.10
CA LEU A 404 27.06 2.99 14.19
C LEU A 404 26.73 1.68 13.47
N ARG A 405 25.99 0.79 14.12
CA ARG A 405 25.60 -0.53 13.60
C ARG A 405 24.11 -0.62 13.32
N VAL A 406 23.81 -0.90 12.07
CA VAL A 406 22.44 -1.03 11.55
C VAL A 406 22.14 -2.49 11.29
N LEU A 407 20.96 -2.96 11.69
CA LEU A 407 20.45 -4.31 11.43
C LEU A 407 19.12 -4.24 10.70
N ASP A 408 18.93 -5.15 9.74
CA ASP A 408 17.63 -5.57 9.25
C ASP A 408 17.43 -7.06 9.58
N PRO A 409 16.55 -7.42 10.51
CA PRO A 409 16.37 -8.80 10.98
C PRO A 409 15.51 -9.68 10.04
N ALA A 410 14.98 -9.12 8.93
CA ALA A 410 14.24 -9.83 7.87
C ALA A 410 14.53 -9.12 6.54
N CYS A 411 15.80 -9.16 6.14
CA CYS A 411 16.34 -8.21 5.16
C CYS A 411 15.87 -8.45 3.71
N GLY A 412 15.32 -9.62 3.39
CA GLY A 412 14.91 -9.95 2.04
C GLY A 412 16.01 -9.69 1.03
N SER A 413 15.69 -9.00 -0.06
CA SER A 413 16.64 -8.57 -1.09
C SER A 413 17.57 -7.42 -0.69
N GLY A 414 17.46 -6.90 0.56
CA GLY A 414 18.34 -5.89 1.12
C GLY A 414 17.92 -4.44 0.87
N THR A 415 16.68 -4.16 0.54
CA THR A 415 16.20 -2.80 0.21
C THR A 415 16.45 -1.79 1.35
N PHE A 416 16.17 -2.16 2.60
CA PHE A 416 16.46 -1.31 3.76
C PHE A 416 17.97 -1.11 3.97
N LEU A 417 18.75 -2.15 3.76
CA LEU A 417 20.22 -2.10 3.91
C LEU A 417 20.87 -1.24 2.82
N LEU A 418 20.35 -1.26 1.59
CA LEU A 418 20.79 -0.36 0.50
C LEU A 418 20.57 1.11 0.87
N ARG A 419 19.40 1.45 1.41
CA ARG A 419 19.12 2.83 1.85
C ARG A 419 19.90 3.21 3.10
N ALA A 420 20.14 2.24 3.99
CA ALA A 420 21.05 2.45 5.13
C ALA A 420 22.48 2.72 4.65
N TYR A 421 22.97 1.99 3.62
CA TYR A 421 24.24 2.26 2.98
C TYR A 421 24.32 3.71 2.45
N ASP A 422 23.31 4.14 1.69
CA ASP A 422 23.27 5.49 1.13
C ASP A 422 23.28 6.55 2.25
N ARG A 423 22.48 6.37 3.31
CA ARG A 423 22.48 7.29 4.44
C ARG A 423 23.80 7.34 5.18
N MET A 424 24.43 6.19 5.41
CA MET A 424 25.74 6.11 6.06
C MET A 424 26.83 6.76 5.20
N TRP A 425 26.76 6.59 3.89
CA TRP A 425 27.66 7.27 2.94
C TRP A 425 27.53 8.79 3.07
N ASP A 426 26.31 9.34 3.01
CA ASP A 426 26.07 10.78 3.17
C ASP A 426 26.63 11.31 4.49
N LEU A 427 26.36 10.61 5.59
CA LEU A 427 26.82 10.99 6.92
C LEU A 427 28.35 11.00 7.04
N ARG A 428 29.04 9.98 6.49
CA ARG A 428 30.49 9.89 6.56
C ARG A 428 31.20 10.93 5.69
N ILE A 429 30.67 11.23 4.51
CA ILE A 429 31.23 12.26 3.62
C ILE A 429 31.03 13.67 4.21
N HIS A 430 29.89 13.98 4.80
CA HIS A 430 29.65 15.30 5.40
C HIS A 430 30.41 15.49 6.73
N ALA A 431 30.59 14.43 7.53
CA ALA A 431 31.35 14.49 8.78
C ALA A 431 32.85 14.73 8.56
N GLY A 432 33.41 14.36 7.42
CA GLY A 432 34.83 14.55 7.04
C GLY A 432 35.17 15.98 6.63
N GLY A 433 34.33 17.00 6.87
CA GLY A 433 34.66 18.40 6.62
C GLY A 433 34.80 18.74 5.13
N GLY A 434 33.72 18.54 4.35
CA GLY A 434 33.54 19.16 3.04
C GLY A 434 34.56 18.79 1.98
N VAL A 435 34.52 17.58 1.43
CA VAL A 435 35.19 17.22 0.17
C VAL A 435 34.51 17.88 -1.05
N ALA A 436 33.87 19.00 -0.86
CA ALA A 436 33.14 19.70 -1.92
C ALA A 436 34.07 20.37 -2.97
N GLN A 437 35.40 20.32 -2.80
CA GLN A 437 36.36 20.95 -3.73
C GLN A 437 37.74 20.27 -3.83
N ALA A 438 37.93 19.01 -3.35
CA ALA A 438 39.17 18.28 -3.57
C ALA A 438 39.25 17.84 -5.05
N ARG A 439 40.30 18.23 -5.73
CA ARG A 439 40.68 17.72 -7.06
C ARG A 439 40.69 16.20 -7.00
N PHE A 440 40.00 15.55 -7.94
CA PHE A 440 40.00 14.10 -8.11
C PHE A 440 41.45 13.63 -8.47
N ASP A 441 42.17 13.23 -7.49
CA ASP A 441 43.42 12.48 -7.66
C ASP A 441 43.24 11.03 -7.18
N GLN A 442 44.12 10.13 -7.59
CA GLN A 442 44.04 8.68 -7.28
C GLN A 442 44.03 8.39 -5.77
N GLU A 443 44.60 9.28 -4.96
CA GLU A 443 44.67 9.11 -3.50
C GLU A 443 43.28 9.35 -2.86
N THR A 444 42.54 10.30 -3.39
CA THR A 444 41.16 10.59 -2.98
C THR A 444 40.18 9.47 -3.39
N GLU A 445 40.36 8.88 -4.58
CA GLU A 445 39.55 7.72 -5.03
C GLU A 445 39.74 6.50 -4.11
N GLY A 446 40.98 6.18 -3.74
CA GLY A 446 41.29 5.09 -2.82
C GLY A 446 40.68 5.28 -1.42
N GLN A 447 40.66 6.51 -0.90
CA GLN A 447 40.02 6.84 0.38
C GLN A 447 38.50 6.71 0.31
N LEU A 448 37.87 7.13 -0.79
CA LEU A 448 36.45 6.99 -1.00
C LEU A 448 36.03 5.51 -1.09
N PHE A 449 36.79 4.69 -1.80
CA PHE A 449 36.53 3.26 -1.87
C PHE A 449 36.71 2.57 -0.50
N SER A 450 37.75 2.91 0.27
CA SER A 450 37.91 2.37 1.62
C SER A 450 36.74 2.71 2.54
N THR A 451 36.19 3.90 2.41
CA THR A 451 34.98 4.31 3.15
C THR A 451 33.77 3.48 2.76
N ARG A 452 33.57 3.20 1.46
CA ARG A 452 32.49 2.32 0.96
C ARG A 452 32.58 0.91 1.55
N VAL A 453 33.78 0.35 1.55
CA VAL A 453 34.04 -0.98 2.12
C VAL A 453 33.82 -0.99 3.64
N ALA A 454 34.25 0.06 4.33
CA ALA A 454 34.04 0.18 5.78
C ALA A 454 32.55 0.23 6.14
N ILE A 455 31.73 0.96 5.37
CA ILE A 455 30.27 0.96 5.59
C ILE A 455 29.70 -0.45 5.49
N LEU A 456 30.07 -1.20 4.45
CA LEU A 456 29.60 -2.57 4.25
C LEU A 456 29.99 -3.50 5.41
N LYS A 457 31.24 -3.40 5.90
CA LYS A 457 31.78 -4.33 6.89
C LYS A 457 31.44 -3.97 8.33
N GLU A 458 31.39 -2.69 8.64
CA GLU A 458 31.33 -2.19 10.01
C GLU A 458 29.93 -1.74 10.40
N ASN A 459 29.15 -1.17 9.45
CA ASN A 459 27.87 -0.57 9.77
C ASN A 459 26.66 -1.45 9.47
N LEU A 460 26.70 -2.28 8.41
CA LEU A 460 25.51 -2.98 7.91
C LEU A 460 25.48 -4.44 8.31
N HIS A 461 24.34 -4.87 8.83
CA HIS A 461 24.05 -6.25 9.21
C HIS A 461 22.65 -6.65 8.78
N GLY A 462 22.48 -7.90 8.36
CA GLY A 462 21.18 -8.43 7.94
C GLY A 462 21.02 -9.90 8.26
N VAL A 463 19.79 -10.33 8.44
CA VAL A 463 19.43 -11.74 8.59
C VAL A 463 18.18 -11.99 7.77
N ASP A 464 18.13 -13.11 7.07
CA ASP A 464 16.93 -13.61 6.44
C ASP A 464 16.87 -15.14 6.52
N LEU A 465 15.66 -15.69 6.52
CA LEU A 465 15.44 -17.14 6.54
C LEU A 465 15.76 -17.77 5.18
N ASP A 466 15.53 -17.03 4.08
CA ASP A 466 15.76 -17.50 2.71
C ASP A 466 17.23 -17.31 2.29
N PRO A 467 17.99 -18.38 2.04
CA PRO A 467 19.37 -18.27 1.56
C PRO A 467 19.52 -17.48 0.27
N LYS A 468 18.51 -17.54 -0.62
CA LYS A 468 18.52 -16.82 -1.90
C LYS A 468 18.36 -15.32 -1.69
N ALA A 469 17.47 -14.93 -0.79
CA ALA A 469 17.29 -13.52 -0.41
C ALA A 469 18.59 -12.93 0.16
N VAL A 470 19.29 -13.69 1.01
CA VAL A 470 20.60 -13.31 1.56
C VAL A 470 21.65 -13.12 0.46
N GLU A 471 21.76 -14.06 -0.48
CA GLU A 471 22.72 -13.92 -1.61
C GLU A 471 22.49 -12.64 -2.39
N ILE A 472 21.24 -12.29 -2.63
CA ILE A 472 20.88 -11.10 -3.40
C ILE A 472 21.08 -9.83 -2.61
N SER A 473 20.76 -9.84 -1.33
CA SER A 473 21.08 -8.72 -0.46
C SER A 473 22.58 -8.43 -0.47
N GLN A 474 23.42 -9.47 -0.37
CA GLN A 474 24.89 -9.37 -0.50
C GLN A 474 25.27 -8.82 -1.87
N LEU A 475 24.71 -9.34 -2.96
CA LEU A 475 24.98 -8.91 -4.33
C LEU A 475 24.59 -7.45 -4.55
N ASN A 476 23.41 -7.03 -4.14
CA ASN A 476 22.92 -5.66 -4.27
C ASN A 476 23.83 -4.66 -3.53
N LEU A 477 24.24 -5.00 -2.32
CA LEU A 477 25.17 -4.19 -1.54
C LEU A 477 26.55 -4.12 -2.18
N MET A 478 27.06 -5.22 -2.72
CA MET A 478 28.33 -5.24 -3.46
C MET A 478 28.23 -4.39 -4.73
N ILE A 479 27.19 -4.53 -5.52
CA ILE A 479 26.93 -3.71 -6.71
C ILE A 479 26.86 -2.21 -6.34
N ARG A 480 26.22 -1.88 -5.21
CA ARG A 480 26.09 -0.48 -4.76
C ARG A 480 27.44 0.15 -4.38
N ALA A 481 28.31 -0.61 -3.77
CA ALA A 481 29.63 -0.16 -3.34
C ALA A 481 30.74 -0.32 -4.40
N ALA A 482 30.46 -1.07 -5.47
CA ALA A 482 31.45 -1.41 -6.48
C ALA A 482 32.04 -0.19 -7.18
N GLU A 483 33.33 -0.26 -7.43
CA GLU A 483 34.14 0.71 -8.15
C GLU A 483 35.16 -0.04 -9.04
N SER A 484 35.54 0.59 -10.16
CA SER A 484 36.46 -0.03 -11.15
C SER A 484 37.75 -0.56 -10.51
N ARG A 485 38.10 -1.81 -10.83
CA ARG A 485 39.36 -2.47 -10.46
C ARG A 485 39.65 -2.60 -8.97
N HIS A 486 38.65 -2.53 -8.11
CA HIS A 486 38.81 -2.73 -6.68
C HIS A 486 38.08 -4.00 -6.22
N ARG A 487 38.77 -4.82 -5.46
CA ARG A 487 38.26 -6.08 -4.93
C ARG A 487 37.23 -5.81 -3.83
N LEU A 488 36.04 -6.36 -3.96
CA LEU A 488 34.97 -6.19 -2.98
C LEU A 488 35.12 -7.16 -1.80
N PRO A 489 34.68 -6.79 -0.60
CA PRO A 489 34.71 -7.69 0.55
C PRO A 489 33.62 -8.77 0.44
N THR A 490 33.83 -9.92 1.07
CA THR A 490 32.76 -10.88 1.34
C THR A 490 31.87 -10.35 2.45
N LEU A 491 30.52 -10.51 2.32
CA LEU A 491 29.53 -10.02 3.28
C LEU A 491 28.88 -11.14 4.11
N GLU A 492 29.41 -12.35 4.06
CA GLU A 492 28.86 -13.54 4.73
C GLU A 492 28.75 -13.39 6.25
N LYS A 493 29.64 -12.61 6.86
CA LYS A 493 29.62 -12.34 8.31
C LYS A 493 28.64 -11.23 8.68
N ASN A 494 28.23 -10.43 7.70
CA ASN A 494 27.36 -9.29 7.90
C ASN A 494 25.91 -9.60 7.54
N ILE A 495 25.70 -10.33 6.44
CA ILE A 495 24.39 -10.73 5.97
C ILE A 495 24.30 -12.25 6.02
N GLN A 496 23.50 -12.78 6.93
CA GLN A 496 23.49 -14.19 7.29
C GLN A 496 22.14 -14.86 7.05
N VAL A 497 22.18 -16.15 6.71
CA VAL A 497 20.98 -16.99 6.66
C VAL A 497 20.65 -17.45 8.07
N GLY A 498 19.40 -17.25 8.51
CA GLY A 498 18.97 -17.75 9.80
C GLY A 498 17.58 -17.27 10.22
N ASN A 499 17.00 -17.99 11.18
CA ASN A 499 15.76 -17.59 11.81
C ASN A 499 16.02 -16.56 12.91
N SER A 500 15.62 -15.32 12.69
CA SER A 500 15.85 -14.21 13.64
C SER A 500 15.12 -14.38 14.97
N LEU A 501 14.09 -15.22 15.04
CA LEU A 501 13.25 -15.41 16.22
C LEU A 501 13.59 -16.67 17.01
N ILE A 502 14.14 -17.71 16.38
CA ILE A 502 14.44 -19.00 16.99
C ILE A 502 15.96 -19.19 17.11
N SER A 503 16.42 -19.51 18.31
CA SER A 503 17.84 -19.76 18.58
C SER A 503 18.16 -21.21 18.93
N ASP A 504 17.17 -22.09 18.91
CA ASP A 504 17.29 -23.53 19.22
C ASP A 504 17.23 -24.37 17.94
N LEU A 505 18.36 -25.04 17.61
CA LEU A 505 18.49 -25.92 16.45
C LEU A 505 17.60 -27.16 16.54
N SER A 506 17.10 -27.51 17.73
CA SER A 506 16.16 -28.64 17.87
C SER A 506 14.72 -28.27 17.42
N VAL A 507 14.42 -26.97 17.35
CA VAL A 507 13.13 -26.44 16.91
C VAL A 507 13.18 -26.08 15.42
N ASP A 508 14.22 -25.37 14.99
CA ASP A 508 14.37 -24.96 13.59
C ASP A 508 15.82 -25.19 13.13
N GLY A 509 15.98 -25.91 12.00
CA GLY A 509 17.30 -26.16 11.40
C GLY A 509 18.07 -24.90 10.96
N HIS A 510 17.37 -23.76 10.82
CA HIS A 510 17.93 -22.44 10.52
C HIS A 510 18.03 -21.52 11.75
N ALA A 511 17.90 -22.09 12.97
CA ALA A 511 17.99 -21.32 14.22
C ALA A 511 19.27 -20.46 14.28
N LEU A 512 19.14 -19.19 14.70
CA LEU A 512 20.25 -18.24 14.77
C LEU A 512 20.52 -17.81 16.21
N THR A 513 21.75 -18.07 16.67
CA THR A 513 22.22 -17.56 17.95
C THR A 513 22.92 -16.23 17.74
N TRP A 514 22.36 -15.11 18.17
CA TRP A 514 22.84 -13.75 17.92
C TRP A 514 24.26 -13.49 18.41
N ASP A 515 24.63 -14.01 19.58
CA ASP A 515 25.99 -13.89 20.15
C ASP A 515 27.06 -14.61 19.29
N ARG A 516 26.68 -15.66 18.57
CA ARG A 516 27.58 -16.39 17.64
C ARG A 516 27.60 -15.75 16.27
N ALA A 517 26.43 -15.27 15.79
CA ALA A 517 26.30 -14.64 14.48
C ALA A 517 27.02 -13.28 14.43
N PHE A 518 26.84 -12.45 15.47
CA PHE A 518 27.42 -11.11 15.55
C PHE A 518 28.16 -10.86 16.87
N PRO A 519 29.24 -11.61 17.18
CA PRO A 519 29.85 -11.65 18.51
C PRO A 519 30.37 -10.28 18.97
N GLN A 520 30.93 -9.48 18.06
CA GLN A 520 31.45 -8.17 18.42
C GLN A 520 30.32 -7.16 18.71
N VAL A 521 29.23 -7.21 17.90
CA VAL A 521 28.08 -6.32 18.12
C VAL A 521 27.43 -6.59 19.46
N MET A 522 27.20 -7.87 19.77
CA MET A 522 26.53 -8.27 21.01
C MET A 522 27.41 -7.98 22.23
N LYS A 523 28.72 -8.21 22.14
CA LYS A 523 29.70 -7.83 23.16
C LYS A 523 29.70 -6.31 23.45
N ASP A 524 29.52 -5.49 22.43
CA ASP A 524 29.48 -4.03 22.54
C ASP A 524 28.10 -3.50 22.97
N GLY A 525 27.17 -4.41 23.33
CA GLY A 525 25.87 -4.10 23.91
C GLY A 525 24.69 -4.07 22.92
N GLY A 526 24.87 -4.43 21.65
CA GLY A 526 23.84 -4.56 20.64
C GLY A 526 23.92 -3.52 19.51
N PHE A 527 22.87 -3.45 18.71
CA PHE A 527 22.74 -2.57 17.55
C PHE A 527 22.31 -1.15 17.92
N ASP A 528 22.78 -0.16 17.18
CA ASP A 528 22.38 1.25 17.35
C ASP A 528 21.02 1.55 16.69
N ALA A 529 20.83 0.97 15.50
CA ALA A 529 19.63 1.14 14.70
C ALA A 529 19.14 -0.21 14.14
N ILE A 530 17.85 -0.46 14.20
CA ILE A 530 17.21 -1.63 13.57
C ILE A 530 16.11 -1.12 12.65
N VAL A 531 16.08 -1.60 11.41
CA VAL A 531 15.09 -1.18 10.39
C VAL A 531 14.54 -2.41 9.69
N GLY A 532 13.33 -2.34 9.17
CA GLY A 532 12.80 -3.44 8.37
C GLY A 532 11.29 -3.42 8.16
N ASN A 533 10.83 -4.38 7.38
CA ASN A 533 9.44 -4.76 7.21
C ASN A 533 9.31 -6.25 7.56
N PRO A 534 9.05 -6.60 8.84
CA PRO A 534 8.94 -8.01 9.23
C PRO A 534 7.75 -8.70 8.58
N PRO A 535 7.79 -10.01 8.36
CA PRO A 535 6.73 -10.74 7.66
C PRO A 535 5.40 -10.72 8.43
N TYR A 536 4.25 -10.55 7.71
CA TYR A 536 2.89 -10.53 8.27
C TYR A 536 2.25 -11.92 8.22
N VAL A 537 2.93 -12.92 8.78
CA VAL A 537 2.49 -14.33 8.82
C VAL A 537 1.57 -14.54 10.00
N ARG A 538 0.44 -15.20 9.75
CA ARG A 538 -0.55 -15.50 10.76
C ARG A 538 -0.13 -16.71 11.59
N PHE A 539 -0.39 -16.67 12.88
CA PHE A 539 -0.20 -17.75 13.83
C PHE A 539 -0.67 -19.15 13.35
N GLN A 540 -1.82 -19.21 12.65
CA GLN A 540 -2.38 -20.49 12.17
C GLN A 540 -1.52 -21.22 11.12
N THR A 541 -0.50 -20.58 10.58
CA THR A 541 0.42 -21.19 9.61
C THR A 541 1.71 -21.69 10.24
N LEU A 542 1.90 -21.46 11.55
CA LEU A 542 3.07 -21.93 12.30
C LEU A 542 2.98 -23.43 12.64
N SER A 543 4.11 -24.06 12.82
CA SER A 543 4.16 -25.41 13.39
C SER A 543 3.87 -25.38 14.90
N ASP A 544 3.39 -26.50 15.45
CA ASP A 544 3.17 -26.64 16.90
C ASP A 544 4.46 -26.38 17.70
N ALA A 545 5.62 -26.76 17.15
CA ALA A 545 6.93 -26.55 17.76
C ALA A 545 7.32 -25.06 17.82
N ASP A 546 7.11 -24.34 16.72
CA ASP A 546 7.35 -22.88 16.67
C ASP A 546 6.44 -22.14 17.64
N GLU A 547 5.15 -22.51 17.67
CA GLU A 547 4.19 -21.91 18.59
C GLU A 547 4.62 -22.11 20.05
N ALA A 548 4.97 -23.32 20.44
CA ALA A 548 5.42 -23.62 21.80
C ALA A 548 6.66 -22.80 22.14
N TYR A 549 7.65 -22.76 21.23
CA TYR A 549 8.86 -21.97 21.42
C TYR A 549 8.54 -20.47 21.62
N PHE A 550 7.70 -19.89 20.77
CA PHE A 550 7.38 -18.47 20.87
C PHE A 550 6.63 -18.12 22.15
N ARG A 551 5.71 -18.98 22.61
CA ARG A 551 5.01 -18.77 23.90
C ARG A 551 5.93 -18.84 25.11
N ASP A 552 6.98 -19.65 25.05
CA ASP A 552 7.94 -19.79 26.15
C ASP A 552 8.95 -18.63 26.17
N HIS A 553 9.33 -18.07 25.02
CA HIS A 553 10.44 -17.12 24.90
C HIS A 553 10.02 -15.66 24.66
N PHE A 554 8.76 -15.39 24.25
CA PHE A 554 8.31 -14.05 23.94
C PHE A 554 7.08 -13.64 24.76
N VAL A 555 7.18 -12.48 25.42
CA VAL A 555 6.04 -11.86 26.13
C VAL A 555 4.92 -11.53 25.15
N ALA A 556 5.26 -11.05 23.96
CA ALA A 556 4.28 -10.72 22.93
C ALA A 556 3.43 -11.92 22.51
N ALA A 557 3.99 -13.15 22.47
CA ALA A 557 3.26 -14.38 22.19
C ALA A 557 2.49 -14.88 23.41
N LYS A 558 3.13 -14.90 24.58
CA LYS A 558 2.56 -15.40 25.85
C LYS A 558 1.31 -14.62 26.27
N GLU A 559 1.36 -13.30 26.15
CA GLU A 559 0.30 -12.40 26.60
C GLU A 559 -0.72 -12.09 25.50
N ALA A 560 -0.55 -12.63 24.27
CA ALA A 560 -1.51 -12.49 23.18
C ALA A 560 -2.83 -13.18 23.54
N ARG A 561 -3.95 -12.46 23.32
CA ARG A 561 -5.31 -13.02 23.45
C ARG A 561 -5.84 -13.39 22.07
N GLY A 562 -5.69 -14.65 21.68
CA GLY A 562 -6.06 -15.15 20.35
C GLY A 562 -4.87 -15.23 19.39
N ASN A 563 -5.19 -15.41 18.12
CA ASN A 563 -4.21 -15.62 17.05
C ASN A 563 -3.49 -14.29 16.71
N TYR A 564 -2.18 -14.26 16.81
CA TYR A 564 -1.33 -13.12 16.51
C TYR A 564 -0.58 -13.30 15.18
N ASP A 565 -0.04 -12.21 14.65
CA ASP A 565 0.85 -12.23 13.51
C ASP A 565 2.30 -12.12 14.02
N ILE A 566 3.26 -12.81 13.38
CA ILE A 566 4.64 -12.94 13.91
C ILE A 566 5.42 -11.61 13.95
N TYR A 567 4.98 -10.58 13.24
CA TYR A 567 5.64 -9.27 13.28
C TYR A 567 5.75 -8.69 14.71
N VAL A 568 4.82 -9.06 15.60
CA VAL A 568 4.86 -8.59 17.00
C VAL A 568 6.09 -9.10 17.75
N LEU A 569 6.58 -10.32 17.38
CA LEU A 569 7.77 -10.92 17.95
C LEU A 569 9.04 -10.21 17.46
N PHE A 570 9.05 -9.75 16.20
CA PHE A 570 10.17 -8.98 15.66
C PHE A 570 10.38 -7.64 16.39
N VAL A 571 9.30 -6.97 16.82
CA VAL A 571 9.40 -5.74 17.63
C VAL A 571 10.01 -6.04 19.00
N GLU A 572 9.58 -7.12 19.67
CA GLU A 572 10.15 -7.55 20.94
C GLU A 572 11.63 -7.94 20.78
N LYS A 573 11.96 -8.74 19.75
CA LYS A 573 13.33 -9.14 19.45
C LYS A 573 14.21 -7.92 19.13
N ALA A 574 13.71 -6.93 18.41
CA ALA A 574 14.45 -5.69 18.15
C ALA A 574 14.80 -4.95 19.44
N LEU A 575 13.86 -4.84 20.39
CA LEU A 575 14.14 -4.24 21.70
C LEU A 575 15.18 -5.04 22.50
N GLU A 576 15.23 -6.37 22.35
CA GLU A 576 16.27 -7.22 22.95
C GLU A 576 17.64 -6.89 22.34
N LEU A 577 17.74 -6.85 21.00
CA LEU A 577 18.97 -6.68 20.24
C LEU A 577 19.54 -5.26 20.23
N LEU A 578 18.70 -4.25 20.48
CA LEU A 578 19.14 -2.86 20.56
C LEU A 578 20.05 -2.65 21.78
N ARG A 579 21.06 -1.81 21.62
CA ARG A 579 21.82 -1.26 22.74
C ARG A 579 20.99 -0.21 23.51
N PRO A 580 21.33 0.11 24.77
CA PRO A 580 20.65 1.18 25.48
C PRO A 580 20.68 2.52 24.70
N GLY A 581 19.50 3.12 24.51
CA GLY A 581 19.30 4.33 23.72
C GLY A 581 19.21 4.12 22.19
N GLY A 582 19.41 2.89 21.69
CA GLY A 582 19.21 2.53 20.28
C GLY A 582 17.75 2.63 19.86
N VAL A 583 17.52 2.73 18.54
CA VAL A 583 16.19 2.96 17.96
C VAL A 583 15.87 1.89 16.92
N ALA A 584 14.66 1.34 16.95
CA ALA A 584 14.16 0.52 15.84
C ALA A 584 12.99 1.21 15.15
N GLY A 585 12.93 1.10 13.81
CA GLY A 585 11.87 1.63 12.95
C GLY A 585 11.34 0.56 12.00
N PHE A 586 10.02 0.33 12.04
CA PHE A 586 9.35 -0.69 11.25
C PHE A 586 8.11 -0.13 10.56
N ILE A 587 7.74 -0.71 9.41
CA ILE A 587 6.38 -0.64 8.90
C ILE A 587 5.62 -1.89 9.34
N LEU A 588 4.44 -1.71 9.91
CA LEU A 588 3.65 -2.79 10.52
C LEU A 588 2.16 -2.59 10.30
N PRO A 589 1.34 -3.67 10.33
CA PRO A 589 -0.11 -3.53 10.45
C PRO A 589 -0.47 -2.77 11.75
N ASN A 590 -1.35 -1.76 11.66
CA ASN A 590 -1.75 -0.97 12.83
C ASN A 590 -2.75 -1.70 13.77
N LYS A 591 -3.20 -2.90 13.39
CA LYS A 591 -4.21 -3.69 14.15
C LYS A 591 -3.80 -4.03 15.58
N PHE A 592 -2.49 -4.13 15.88
CA PHE A 592 -2.04 -4.40 17.26
C PHE A 592 -2.47 -3.33 18.26
N LEU A 593 -2.77 -2.12 17.79
CA LEU A 593 -3.21 -1.02 18.65
C LEU A 593 -4.56 -1.33 19.31
N ASN A 594 -5.50 -1.91 18.61
CA ASN A 594 -6.87 -2.10 19.07
C ASN A 594 -7.36 -3.56 19.08
N ALA A 595 -6.65 -4.51 18.44
CA ALA A 595 -7.05 -5.90 18.43
C ALA A 595 -6.70 -6.62 19.75
N LYS A 596 -7.46 -7.68 20.07
CA LYS A 596 -7.22 -8.50 21.27
C LYS A 596 -5.84 -9.13 21.28
N TYR A 597 -5.38 -9.65 20.12
CA TYR A 597 -4.06 -10.28 20.02
C TYR A 597 -2.92 -9.28 20.22
N GLY A 598 -3.12 -8.00 19.92
CA GLY A 598 -2.12 -6.96 20.09
C GLY A 598 -1.77 -6.67 21.55
N ARG A 599 -2.53 -7.22 22.52
CA ARG A 599 -2.24 -7.11 23.95
C ARG A 599 -0.80 -7.48 24.27
N GLY A 600 -0.29 -8.58 23.71
CA GLY A 600 1.08 -9.01 23.98
C GLY A 600 2.11 -7.95 23.59
N LEU A 601 2.04 -7.40 22.37
CA LEU A 601 2.95 -6.31 21.95
C LEU A 601 2.74 -5.04 22.79
N ARG A 602 1.49 -4.69 23.08
CA ARG A 602 1.20 -3.54 23.97
C ARG A 602 1.80 -3.73 25.36
N THR A 603 1.80 -4.96 25.90
CA THR A 603 2.47 -5.30 27.17
C THR A 603 3.97 -4.99 27.09
N VAL A 604 4.66 -5.51 26.08
CA VAL A 604 6.09 -5.24 25.89
C VAL A 604 6.40 -3.74 25.79
N LEU A 605 5.63 -3.02 24.96
CA LEU A 605 5.83 -1.58 24.75
C LEU A 605 5.54 -0.74 26.01
N ALA A 606 4.51 -1.11 26.77
CA ALA A 606 4.12 -0.41 28.00
C ALA A 606 5.10 -0.65 29.15
N GLU A 607 5.50 -1.91 29.40
CA GLU A 607 6.43 -2.25 30.48
C GLU A 607 7.82 -1.64 30.27
N GLN A 608 8.33 -1.72 29.03
CA GLN A 608 9.62 -1.12 28.65
C GLN A 608 9.53 0.39 28.45
N ARG A 609 8.33 0.94 28.32
CA ARG A 609 8.07 2.35 27.92
C ARG A 609 8.85 2.71 26.67
N ALA A 610 8.86 1.80 25.71
CA ALA A 610 9.73 1.88 24.54
C ALA A 610 9.15 2.66 23.36
N LEU A 611 7.83 2.95 23.37
CA LEU A 611 7.14 3.63 22.28
C LEU A 611 7.64 5.06 22.15
N TYR A 612 8.31 5.35 21.02
CA TYR A 612 8.99 6.61 20.75
C TYR A 612 8.22 7.49 19.76
N ARG A 613 7.78 6.89 18.62
CA ARG A 613 7.01 7.56 17.59
C ARG A 613 6.09 6.57 16.89
N LEU A 614 4.89 7.02 16.52
CA LEU A 614 3.92 6.25 15.76
C LEU A 614 3.31 7.14 14.66
N LEU A 615 3.47 6.74 13.39
CA LEU A 615 2.86 7.42 12.25
C LEU A 615 1.85 6.49 11.58
N ASP A 616 0.58 6.86 11.61
CA ASP A 616 -0.53 6.04 11.11
C ASP A 616 -0.96 6.51 9.73
N PHE A 617 -0.92 5.60 8.75
CA PHE A 617 -1.41 5.84 7.39
C PHE A 617 -2.94 5.80 7.28
N ARG A 618 -3.66 5.48 8.35
CA ARG A 618 -5.12 5.33 8.39
C ARG A 618 -5.62 4.33 7.34
N ASP A 619 -6.45 4.79 6.38
CA ASP A 619 -6.99 3.99 5.27
C ASP A 619 -6.18 4.08 3.97
N TYR A 620 -5.06 4.83 3.97
CA TYR A 620 -4.14 4.89 2.85
C TYR A 620 -3.44 3.54 2.66
N GLN A 621 -3.54 2.97 1.47
CA GLN A 621 -2.90 1.72 1.12
C GLN A 621 -1.45 1.94 0.67
N VAL A 622 -0.52 1.56 1.52
CA VAL A 622 0.92 1.62 1.22
C VAL A 622 1.33 0.51 0.25
N PHE A 623 0.67 -0.65 0.31
CA PHE A 623 0.96 -1.82 -0.53
C PHE A 623 -0.14 -2.04 -1.57
N ASP A 624 0.22 -2.14 -2.85
CA ASP A 624 -0.74 -2.32 -3.95
C ASP A 624 -1.54 -3.63 -3.86
N ASP A 625 -0.90 -4.71 -3.39
CA ASP A 625 -1.45 -6.07 -3.38
C ASP A 625 -2.04 -6.51 -2.03
N ALA A 626 -2.03 -5.64 -1.01
CA ALA A 626 -2.52 -5.97 0.33
C ALA A 626 -3.59 -4.99 0.83
N THR A 627 -4.64 -5.54 1.42
CA THR A 627 -5.70 -4.76 2.09
C THR A 627 -5.35 -4.43 3.56
N THR A 628 -4.07 -4.40 3.90
CA THR A 628 -3.59 -4.19 5.27
C THR A 628 -3.30 -2.71 5.50
N TYR A 629 -3.95 -2.13 6.50
CA TYR A 629 -3.65 -0.76 6.96
C TYR A 629 -2.43 -0.78 7.87
N THR A 630 -1.49 0.13 7.62
CA THR A 630 -0.17 0.11 8.23
C THR A 630 0.14 1.38 9.00
N CYS A 631 1.12 1.28 9.86
CA CYS A 631 1.75 2.40 10.54
C CYS A 631 3.27 2.25 10.52
N LEU A 632 3.98 3.36 10.70
CA LEU A 632 5.41 3.34 11.03
C LEU A 632 5.54 3.38 12.54
N LEU A 633 6.11 2.32 13.08
CA LEU A 633 6.38 2.19 14.51
C LEU A 633 7.86 2.43 14.78
N PHE A 634 8.17 3.40 15.61
CA PHE A 634 9.52 3.62 16.13
C PHE A 634 9.57 3.37 17.62
N VAL A 635 10.47 2.48 18.02
CA VAL A 635 10.71 2.15 19.42
C VAL A 635 12.14 2.50 19.80
N ARG A 636 12.36 2.93 21.03
CA ARG A 636 13.68 3.26 21.57
C ARG A 636 13.93 2.45 22.85
N LYS A 637 15.10 1.83 22.98
CA LYS A 637 15.51 1.11 24.19
C LYS A 637 15.90 2.11 25.29
N ALA A 638 14.93 2.91 25.70
CA ALA A 638 14.99 3.87 26.79
C ALA A 638 13.57 4.21 27.24
N LYS A 639 13.40 4.49 28.54
CA LYS A 639 12.08 4.80 29.09
C LYS A 639 11.55 6.13 28.54
N GLN A 640 10.53 6.07 27.68
CA GLN A 640 9.81 7.23 27.17
C GLN A 640 8.64 7.59 28.09
N ARG A 641 8.39 8.89 28.31
CA ARG A 641 7.18 9.40 29.00
C ARG A 641 6.13 9.83 27.99
N ALA A 642 6.56 10.37 26.88
CA ALA A 642 5.73 10.84 25.80
C ALA A 642 6.18 10.23 24.48
N LEU A 643 5.28 10.17 23.52
CA LEU A 643 5.56 9.77 22.15
C LEU A 643 5.07 10.83 21.17
N THR A 644 5.63 10.87 19.99
CA THR A 644 5.06 11.61 18.86
C THR A 644 4.10 10.71 18.11
N TYR A 645 2.82 11.07 18.08
CA TYR A 645 1.82 10.46 17.20
C TYR A 645 1.60 11.35 16.00
N GLY A 646 1.43 10.75 14.81
CA GLY A 646 1.07 11.45 13.57
C GLY A 646 0.06 10.64 12.77
N ALA A 647 -1.00 11.28 12.33
CA ALA A 647 -1.96 10.71 11.39
C ALA A 647 -1.76 11.32 10.00
N LEU A 648 -1.78 10.49 8.95
CA LEU A 648 -1.67 10.97 7.57
C LEU A 648 -2.78 11.97 7.29
N THR A 649 -2.43 13.13 6.72
CA THR A 649 -3.42 14.18 6.37
C THR A 649 -4.23 13.76 5.15
N ALA A 650 -5.47 14.24 5.06
CA ALA A 650 -6.40 13.85 3.99
C ALA A 650 -5.89 14.20 2.58
N ASP A 651 -5.11 15.27 2.46
CA ASP A 651 -4.57 15.76 1.19
C ASP A 651 -3.20 15.15 0.85
N ALA A 652 -2.62 14.33 1.72
CA ALA A 652 -1.32 13.73 1.49
C ALA A 652 -1.43 12.52 0.55
N ASP A 653 -0.63 12.53 -0.50
CA ASP A 653 -0.39 11.37 -1.36
C ASP A 653 1.11 11.10 -1.46
N PRO A 654 1.71 10.50 -0.43
CA PRO A 654 3.14 10.22 -0.43
C PRO A 654 3.56 9.21 -1.51
N GLY A 655 2.67 8.29 -1.91
CA GLY A 655 2.91 7.33 -2.98
C GLY A 655 2.98 7.98 -4.35
N GLY A 656 2.07 8.91 -4.65
CA GLY A 656 2.10 9.70 -5.87
C GLY A 656 3.29 10.67 -5.92
N ALA A 657 3.62 11.29 -4.77
CA ALA A 657 4.81 12.14 -4.65
C ALA A 657 6.13 11.34 -4.59
N ARG A 658 6.09 10.05 -4.28
CA ARG A 658 7.25 9.18 -4.00
C ARG A 658 8.19 9.72 -2.93
N ILE A 659 7.66 10.51 -2.01
CA ILE A 659 8.40 11.13 -0.88
C ILE A 659 7.50 11.10 0.35
N LEU A 660 8.07 10.75 1.49
CA LEU A 660 7.44 10.85 2.80
C LEU A 660 8.23 11.80 3.69
N THR A 661 7.53 12.78 4.26
CA THR A 661 8.09 13.75 5.19
C THR A 661 7.18 13.89 6.40
N ASP A 662 7.67 14.56 7.45
CA ASP A 662 6.85 14.86 8.63
C ASP A 662 5.63 15.72 8.30
N ASP A 663 5.70 16.57 7.27
CA ASP A 663 4.60 17.44 6.82
C ASP A 663 3.41 16.67 6.25
N ASN A 664 3.60 15.40 5.88
CA ASN A 664 2.50 14.54 5.44
C ASN A 664 1.61 14.08 6.61
N PHE A 665 2.02 14.32 7.86
CA PHE A 665 1.31 13.87 9.06
C PHE A 665 0.91 15.04 9.95
N ALA A 666 -0.33 15.02 10.42
CA ALA A 666 -0.76 15.86 11.53
C ALA A 666 -0.17 15.25 12.82
N THR A 667 0.95 15.82 13.28
CA THR A 667 1.69 15.30 14.43
C THR A 667 1.34 15.97 15.75
N SER A 668 1.30 15.18 16.82
CA SER A 668 1.13 15.66 18.20
C SER A 668 2.04 14.89 19.16
N THR A 669 2.35 15.51 20.28
CA THR A 669 3.05 14.83 21.39
C THR A 669 2.02 14.44 22.44
N THR A 670 1.91 13.15 22.71
CA THR A 670 0.97 12.60 23.69
C THR A 670 1.68 11.69 24.69
N ASN A 671 1.03 11.39 25.80
CA ASN A 671 1.58 10.44 26.78
C ASN A 671 1.62 9.03 26.19
N ALA A 672 2.71 8.30 26.45
CA ALA A 672 2.80 6.90 26.06
C ALA A 672 1.77 6.06 26.85
N PRO A 673 0.93 5.26 26.17
CA PRO A 673 -0.03 4.39 26.85
C PRO A 673 0.67 3.39 27.78
N THR A 674 0.08 3.12 28.94
CA THR A 674 0.65 2.21 29.96
C THR A 674 -0.23 1.00 30.25
N ASP A 675 -1.52 1.02 29.88
CA ASP A 675 -2.43 -0.10 30.07
C ASP A 675 -2.51 -0.96 28.79
N PRO A 676 -1.97 -2.20 28.80
CA PRO A 676 -2.00 -3.07 27.62
C PRO A 676 -3.36 -3.74 27.40
N ASP A 677 -4.23 -3.77 28.40
CA ASP A 677 -5.55 -4.40 28.32
C ASP A 677 -6.54 -3.54 27.54
N GLN A 678 -6.34 -2.22 27.54
CA GLN A 678 -7.16 -1.29 26.76
C GLN A 678 -6.66 -1.18 25.32
N PRO A 679 -7.56 -0.96 24.34
CA PRO A 679 -7.15 -0.50 23.02
C PRO A 679 -6.39 0.83 23.12
N TRP A 680 -5.31 0.94 22.36
CA TRP A 680 -4.57 2.20 22.26
C TRP A 680 -5.18 3.04 21.14
N VAL A 681 -5.88 4.09 21.51
CA VAL A 681 -6.49 5.05 20.60
C VAL A 681 -5.65 6.32 20.62
N PHE A 682 -5.16 6.72 19.46
CA PHE A 682 -4.43 7.97 19.29
C PHE A 682 -5.28 8.95 18.50
N VAL A 683 -5.40 10.16 19.04
CA VAL A 683 -6.26 11.21 18.50
C VAL A 683 -5.40 12.38 18.04
N PRO A 684 -5.70 13.03 16.89
CA PRO A 684 -5.04 14.28 16.51
C PRO A 684 -5.19 15.34 17.62
N ALA A 685 -4.14 16.16 17.82
CA ALA A 685 -4.10 17.15 18.91
C ALA A 685 -5.34 18.07 18.92
N ASP A 686 -5.78 18.44 17.75
CA ASP A 686 -6.93 19.31 17.56
C ASP A 686 -8.26 18.67 17.98
N ASP A 687 -8.38 17.35 17.88
CA ASP A 687 -9.58 16.58 18.20
C ASP A 687 -9.58 16.05 19.64
N GLU A 688 -8.40 16.07 20.31
CA GLU A 688 -8.21 15.50 21.65
C GLU A 688 -9.12 16.12 22.72
N PRO A 689 -9.36 17.46 22.76
CA PRO A 689 -10.23 18.06 23.77
C PRO A 689 -11.68 17.55 23.67
N LEU A 690 -12.22 17.50 22.43
CA LEU A 690 -13.58 17.00 22.21
C LEU A 690 -13.67 15.50 22.47
N PHE A 691 -12.67 14.73 22.00
CA PHE A 691 -12.60 13.28 22.26
C PHE A 691 -12.61 12.98 23.78
N THR A 692 -11.75 13.67 24.55
CA THR A 692 -11.67 13.49 26.01
C THR A 692 -12.98 13.85 26.69
N LYS A 693 -13.66 14.91 26.25
CA LYS A 693 -14.96 15.31 26.74
C LYS A 693 -16.01 14.23 26.53
N LEU A 694 -16.08 13.67 25.31
CA LEU A 694 -17.03 12.60 24.99
C LEU A 694 -16.68 11.29 25.71
N GLN A 695 -15.40 10.96 25.86
CA GLN A 695 -14.92 9.80 26.58
C GLN A 695 -15.25 9.86 28.07
N SER A 696 -15.28 11.07 28.65
CA SER A 696 -15.58 11.29 30.05
C SER A 696 -17.06 11.14 30.44
N ILE A 697 -17.95 10.93 29.45
CA ILE A 697 -19.37 10.62 29.72
C ILE A 697 -19.44 9.32 30.51
N PRO A 698 -20.08 9.33 31.71
CA PRO A 698 -19.98 8.19 32.63
C PRO A 698 -20.66 6.92 32.12
N ARG A 699 -21.62 7.01 31.23
CA ARG A 699 -22.42 5.90 30.70
C ARG A 699 -22.18 5.69 29.22
N HIS A 700 -21.90 4.47 28.85
CA HIS A 700 -21.67 4.03 27.48
C HIS A 700 -22.69 2.99 27.03
N LEU A 701 -22.74 2.65 25.76
CA LEU A 701 -23.68 1.67 25.21
C LEU A 701 -23.57 0.31 25.94
N LYS A 702 -22.40 -0.09 26.38
CA LYS A 702 -22.18 -1.33 27.13
C LYS A 702 -23.03 -1.41 28.42
N GLU A 703 -23.22 -0.27 29.11
CA GLU A 703 -23.97 -0.21 30.37
C GLU A 703 -25.49 -0.14 30.17
N VAL A 704 -25.96 0.22 28.98
CA VAL A 704 -27.40 0.32 28.64
C VAL A 704 -27.89 -0.81 27.76
N ALA A 705 -26.99 -1.54 27.08
CA ALA A 705 -27.34 -2.69 26.28
C ALA A 705 -27.32 -3.97 27.12
N GLU A 706 -28.38 -4.74 27.04
CA GLU A 706 -28.40 -6.12 27.52
C GLU A 706 -27.48 -6.99 26.65
N SER A 707 -27.54 -6.80 25.32
CA SER A 707 -26.66 -7.51 24.41
C SER A 707 -26.36 -6.71 23.13
N VAL A 708 -25.10 -6.84 22.63
CA VAL A 708 -24.67 -6.43 21.31
C VAL A 708 -24.20 -7.68 20.59
N TYR A 709 -24.89 -8.09 19.53
CA TYR A 709 -24.66 -9.38 18.88
C TYR A 709 -24.61 -9.29 17.36
N VAL A 710 -23.78 -10.15 16.78
CA VAL A 710 -23.65 -10.29 15.33
C VAL A 710 -24.80 -11.12 14.75
N GLY A 711 -25.18 -10.87 13.52
CA GLY A 711 -26.17 -11.65 12.80
C GLY A 711 -25.81 -13.14 12.66
N LEU A 712 -26.74 -13.92 12.14
CA LEU A 712 -26.56 -15.36 11.97
C LEU A 712 -25.57 -15.71 10.83
N GLN A 713 -24.98 -16.89 10.93
CA GLN A 713 -24.07 -17.45 9.93
C GLN A 713 -24.57 -18.84 9.52
N THR A 714 -25.04 -18.96 8.29
CA THR A 714 -25.58 -20.24 7.78
C THR A 714 -24.51 -21.16 7.25
N SER A 715 -23.30 -20.66 6.94
CA SER A 715 -22.24 -21.33 6.17
C SER A 715 -22.68 -21.81 4.77
N ALA A 716 -23.89 -21.49 4.35
CA ALA A 716 -24.45 -21.79 3.03
C ALA A 716 -25.55 -20.81 2.63
N ASP A 717 -25.28 -19.51 2.74
CA ASP A 717 -26.23 -18.44 2.43
C ASP A 717 -26.98 -18.65 1.10
N PRO A 718 -26.33 -19.10 -0.01
CA PRO A 718 -27.06 -19.37 -1.27
C PRO A 718 -28.14 -20.46 -1.18
N ILE A 719 -28.14 -21.28 -0.13
CA ILE A 719 -29.16 -22.34 0.08
C ILE A 719 -30.24 -21.84 1.04
N TYR A 720 -29.87 -21.11 2.09
CA TYR A 720 -30.82 -20.72 3.14
C TYR A 720 -31.50 -19.37 2.90
N ILE A 721 -30.97 -18.51 2.03
CA ILE A 721 -31.55 -17.18 1.75
C ILE A 721 -32.20 -17.20 0.37
N VAL A 722 -33.52 -17.08 0.34
CA VAL A 722 -34.36 -17.31 -0.85
C VAL A 722 -35.35 -16.16 -1.09
N GLN A 723 -35.85 -16.07 -2.30
CA GLN A 723 -36.99 -15.19 -2.64
C GLN A 723 -38.28 -16.02 -2.72
N VAL A 724 -39.36 -15.50 -2.14
CA VAL A 724 -40.70 -16.05 -2.29
C VAL A 724 -41.31 -15.50 -3.57
N VAL A 725 -41.68 -16.41 -4.49
CA VAL A 725 -42.31 -16.06 -5.77
C VAL A 725 -43.81 -15.89 -5.60
N ARG A 726 -44.45 -16.76 -4.79
CA ARG A 726 -45.87 -16.73 -4.45
C ARG A 726 -46.15 -17.54 -3.20
N GLU A 727 -47.25 -17.25 -2.52
CA GLU A 727 -47.77 -18.00 -1.38
C GLU A 727 -49.14 -18.57 -1.70
N GLN A 728 -49.39 -19.78 -1.18
CA GLN A 728 -50.72 -20.45 -1.29
C GLN A 728 -51.03 -21.23 -0.01
N GLY A 729 -51.82 -20.65 0.87
CA GLY A 729 -52.10 -21.20 2.20
C GLY A 729 -50.80 -21.36 3.03
N GLU A 730 -50.55 -22.53 3.55
CA GLU A 730 -49.36 -22.84 4.35
C GLU A 730 -48.10 -23.18 3.50
N THR A 731 -48.18 -23.06 2.19
CA THR A 731 -47.10 -23.33 1.27
C THR A 731 -46.61 -22.05 0.62
N ALA A 732 -45.30 -21.80 0.72
CA ALA A 732 -44.62 -20.80 -0.07
C ALA A 732 -43.89 -21.48 -1.25
N PHE A 733 -43.85 -20.80 -2.39
CA PHE A 733 -43.08 -21.19 -3.56
C PHE A 733 -41.88 -20.29 -3.64
N ILE A 734 -40.72 -20.85 -3.45
CA ILE A 734 -39.44 -20.14 -3.43
C ILE A 734 -38.65 -20.32 -4.73
N SER A 735 -37.88 -19.34 -5.13
CA SER A 735 -36.89 -19.49 -6.17
C SER A 735 -35.63 -20.12 -5.55
N ASP A 736 -35.27 -21.31 -6.02
CA ASP A 736 -34.01 -21.97 -5.62
C ASP A 736 -32.83 -21.23 -6.23
N PRO A 737 -31.97 -20.59 -5.44
CA PRO A 737 -30.88 -19.76 -5.98
C PRO A 737 -29.79 -20.54 -6.71
N VAL A 738 -29.74 -21.87 -6.53
CA VAL A 738 -28.74 -22.75 -7.14
C VAL A 738 -29.22 -23.30 -8.49
N SER A 739 -30.47 -23.74 -8.57
CA SER A 739 -31.03 -24.32 -9.80
C SER A 739 -31.86 -23.32 -10.62
N GLY A 740 -32.31 -22.22 -10.04
CA GLY A 740 -33.23 -21.27 -10.66
C GLY A 740 -34.70 -21.76 -10.73
N GLU A 741 -34.98 -22.96 -10.23
CA GLU A 741 -36.33 -23.53 -10.25
C GLU A 741 -37.23 -22.94 -9.14
N THR A 742 -38.54 -22.89 -9.39
CA THR A 742 -39.53 -22.58 -8.34
C THR A 742 -39.93 -23.85 -7.62
N VAL A 743 -39.65 -23.93 -6.34
CA VAL A 743 -39.91 -25.12 -5.51
C VAL A 743 -40.85 -24.79 -4.32
N PRO A 744 -41.72 -25.69 -3.90
CA PRO A 744 -42.57 -25.48 -2.73
C PRO A 744 -41.80 -25.75 -1.44
N ILE A 745 -42.08 -24.95 -0.40
CA ILE A 745 -41.63 -25.16 0.98
C ILE A 745 -42.77 -24.80 1.96
N GLU A 746 -42.77 -25.37 3.16
CA GLU A 746 -43.67 -24.96 4.21
C GLU A 746 -43.38 -23.53 4.66
N ARG A 747 -44.45 -22.69 4.72
CA ARG A 747 -44.33 -21.25 5.07
C ARG A 747 -43.74 -21.04 6.46
N GLU A 748 -43.95 -21.98 7.37
CA GLU A 748 -43.39 -21.97 8.73
C GLU A 748 -41.87 -21.91 8.80
N PHE A 749 -41.18 -22.39 7.76
CA PHE A 749 -39.72 -22.32 7.67
C PHE A 749 -39.18 -20.96 7.29
N LEU A 750 -39.99 -20.00 6.87
CA LEU A 750 -39.54 -18.74 6.31
C LEU A 750 -39.55 -17.61 7.34
N ARG A 751 -38.45 -16.94 7.49
CA ARG A 751 -38.27 -15.72 8.29
C ARG A 751 -37.76 -14.57 7.42
N PRO A 752 -38.32 -13.35 7.54
CA PRO A 752 -37.75 -12.18 6.85
C PRO A 752 -36.29 -11.96 7.26
N ILE A 753 -35.41 -11.80 6.29
CA ILE A 753 -33.98 -11.58 6.57
C ILE A 753 -33.43 -10.35 5.86
N LEU A 754 -32.50 -9.67 6.51
CA LEU A 754 -31.80 -8.51 6.00
C LEU A 754 -30.31 -8.84 5.73
N ARG A 755 -29.78 -8.27 4.67
CA ARG A 755 -28.34 -8.07 4.49
C ARG A 755 -27.94 -6.70 5.01
N GLY A 756 -26.68 -6.47 5.33
CA GLY A 756 -26.22 -5.19 5.89
C GLY A 756 -26.68 -3.97 5.10
N ARG A 757 -26.58 -4.00 3.75
CA ARG A 757 -27.02 -2.89 2.89
C ARG A 757 -28.50 -2.49 2.98
N GLU A 758 -29.34 -3.34 3.55
CA GLU A 758 -30.76 -3.09 3.74
C GLU A 758 -31.06 -2.39 5.07
N ILE A 759 -30.09 -2.38 5.98
CA ILE A 759 -30.11 -1.64 7.25
C ILE A 759 -29.59 -0.23 6.95
N GLN A 760 -30.47 0.76 6.96
CA GLN A 760 -30.13 2.14 6.69
C GLN A 760 -30.41 3.03 7.90
N ARG A 761 -29.90 4.25 7.91
CA ARG A 761 -30.19 5.24 8.94
C ARG A 761 -31.72 5.47 9.02
N TRP A 762 -32.30 5.27 10.19
CA TRP A 762 -33.71 5.40 10.53
C TRP A 762 -34.68 4.40 9.88
N ALA A 763 -34.30 3.65 8.85
CA ALA A 763 -35.23 2.76 8.13
C ALA A 763 -34.59 1.45 7.66
N VAL A 764 -35.42 0.44 7.46
CA VAL A 764 -35.07 -0.82 6.81
C VAL A 764 -35.63 -0.81 5.39
N TYR A 765 -34.83 -1.10 4.38
CA TYR A 765 -35.29 -1.28 2.99
C TYR A 765 -35.22 -2.76 2.60
N TRP A 766 -36.18 -3.51 3.12
CA TRP A 766 -36.24 -4.97 2.91
C TRP A 766 -36.56 -5.34 1.47
N ARG A 767 -35.69 -6.17 0.86
CA ARG A 767 -35.81 -6.66 -0.52
C ARG A 767 -36.61 -7.96 -0.65
N GLN A 768 -37.45 -8.26 0.31
CA GLN A 768 -38.31 -9.47 0.34
C GLN A 768 -37.51 -10.79 0.29
N LEU A 769 -36.31 -10.80 0.93
CA LEU A 769 -35.54 -12.01 1.14
C LEU A 769 -36.03 -12.73 2.38
N PHE A 770 -36.05 -14.05 2.32
CA PHE A 770 -36.45 -14.93 3.43
C PHE A 770 -35.32 -15.92 3.76
N LEU A 771 -35.15 -16.16 5.03
CA LEU A 771 -34.31 -17.19 5.59
C LEU A 771 -35.11 -18.48 5.72
N ILE A 772 -34.62 -19.61 5.22
CA ILE A 772 -35.10 -20.93 5.58
C ILE A 772 -34.50 -21.24 6.96
N PHE A 773 -35.37 -21.28 7.98
CA PHE A 773 -34.99 -21.37 9.38
C PHE A 773 -35.43 -22.74 9.98
N PRO A 774 -34.56 -23.77 10.01
CA PRO A 774 -34.91 -25.11 10.44
C PRO A 774 -34.93 -25.26 11.96
N TYR A 775 -35.49 -24.27 12.67
CA TYR A 775 -35.62 -24.25 14.12
C TYR A 775 -36.98 -23.72 14.53
N ARG A 776 -37.42 -24.04 15.74
CA ARG A 776 -38.54 -23.41 16.43
C ARG A 776 -38.03 -22.53 17.55
N VAL A 777 -38.70 -21.39 17.73
CA VAL A 777 -38.46 -20.52 18.90
C VAL A 777 -39.65 -20.68 19.81
N ASP A 778 -39.47 -21.16 21.02
CA ASP A 778 -40.51 -21.33 22.02
C ASP A 778 -40.05 -20.82 23.41
N THR A 779 -40.87 -20.99 24.42
CA THR A 779 -40.57 -20.53 25.80
C THR A 779 -39.35 -21.20 26.43
N SER A 780 -38.89 -22.33 25.87
CA SER A 780 -37.69 -23.06 26.32
C SER A 780 -36.42 -22.62 25.57
N GLY A 781 -36.56 -21.77 24.53
CA GLY A 781 -35.47 -21.29 23.69
C GLY A 781 -35.61 -21.71 22.24
N VAL A 782 -34.46 -21.88 21.56
CA VAL A 782 -34.39 -22.31 20.16
C VAL A 782 -34.21 -23.82 20.10
N VAL A 783 -35.16 -24.51 19.46
CA VAL A 783 -35.18 -25.96 19.34
C VAL A 783 -34.98 -26.35 17.86
N PRO A 784 -33.95 -27.16 17.52
CA PRO A 784 -33.77 -27.65 16.16
C PRO A 784 -34.92 -28.55 15.70
N ILE A 785 -35.32 -28.45 14.44
CA ILE A 785 -36.24 -29.39 13.80
C ILE A 785 -35.40 -30.52 13.26
N GLU A 786 -35.45 -31.65 13.94
CA GLU A 786 -34.61 -32.80 13.62
C GLU A 786 -35.04 -33.50 12.30
N ALA A 787 -34.12 -34.27 11.70
CA ALA A 787 -34.35 -34.98 10.45
C ALA A 787 -35.55 -35.91 10.50
N SER A 788 -35.86 -36.51 11.66
CA SER A 788 -37.03 -37.36 11.90
C SER A 788 -38.32 -36.58 11.80
N GLU A 789 -38.37 -35.38 12.33
CA GLU A 789 -39.52 -34.46 12.27
C GLU A 789 -39.73 -33.86 10.87
N LEU A 790 -38.65 -33.52 10.16
CA LEU A 790 -38.70 -33.10 8.76
C LEU A 790 -39.41 -34.12 7.88
N ARG A 791 -39.12 -35.40 8.06
CA ARG A 791 -39.71 -36.50 7.28
C ARG A 791 -41.25 -36.61 7.48
N THR A 792 -41.72 -36.36 8.67
CA THR A 792 -43.11 -36.56 9.04
C THR A 792 -43.97 -35.34 8.91
N ARG A 793 -43.44 -34.17 9.21
CA ARG A 793 -44.21 -32.89 9.27
C ARG A 793 -43.89 -31.92 8.14
N PHE A 794 -42.68 -31.96 7.59
CA PHE A 794 -42.17 -30.95 6.66
C PHE A 794 -41.56 -31.58 5.41
N PRO A 795 -42.30 -32.39 4.65
CA PRO A 795 -41.74 -33.16 3.53
C PRO A 795 -41.25 -32.26 2.37
N ARG A 796 -41.75 -31.02 2.20
CA ARG A 796 -41.32 -30.08 1.15
C ARG A 796 -40.00 -29.46 1.52
N ALA A 797 -39.79 -29.07 2.77
CA ALA A 797 -38.53 -28.56 3.28
C ALA A 797 -37.46 -29.65 3.20
N LEU A 798 -37.80 -30.90 3.54
CA LEU A 798 -36.88 -32.04 3.38
C LEU A 798 -36.49 -32.22 1.90
N ALA A 799 -37.46 -32.20 0.99
CA ALA A 799 -37.16 -32.37 -0.45
C ALA A 799 -36.28 -31.24 -1.00
N TYR A 800 -36.45 -30.01 -0.48
CA TYR A 800 -35.58 -28.89 -0.80
C TYR A 800 -34.14 -29.12 -0.28
N PHE A 801 -33.97 -29.48 0.98
CA PHE A 801 -32.67 -29.73 1.57
C PHE A 801 -31.94 -30.93 0.90
N GLU A 802 -32.66 -32.00 0.56
CA GLU A 802 -32.09 -33.16 -0.13
C GLU A 802 -31.48 -32.80 -1.50
N ARG A 803 -32.04 -31.83 -2.22
CA ARG A 803 -31.47 -31.31 -3.47
C ARG A 803 -30.08 -30.73 -3.27
N HIS A 804 -29.80 -30.19 -2.08
CA HIS A 804 -28.57 -29.48 -1.73
C HIS A 804 -27.70 -30.26 -0.75
N LYS A 805 -28.05 -31.52 -0.45
CA LYS A 805 -27.41 -32.33 0.59
C LYS A 805 -25.90 -32.40 0.48
N SER A 806 -25.35 -32.68 -0.71
CA SER A 806 -23.90 -32.79 -0.93
C SER A 806 -23.15 -31.47 -0.57
N LYS A 807 -23.75 -30.30 -0.89
CA LYS A 807 -23.15 -29.00 -0.51
C LYS A 807 -23.27 -28.72 0.97
N LEU A 808 -24.37 -29.13 1.60
CA LEU A 808 -24.60 -28.95 3.03
C LEU A 808 -23.69 -29.84 3.89
N GLU A 809 -23.42 -31.07 3.44
CA GLU A 809 -22.52 -31.98 4.13
C GLU A 809 -21.03 -31.64 3.96
N SER A 810 -20.65 -30.99 2.86
CA SER A 810 -19.25 -30.58 2.57
C SER A 810 -18.82 -29.24 3.14
N ARG A 811 -19.70 -28.47 3.78
CA ARG A 811 -19.39 -27.17 4.36
C ARG A 811 -18.63 -27.29 5.68
N ASP A 812 -17.87 -26.25 6.01
CA ASP A 812 -17.14 -26.17 7.28
C ASP A 812 -18.09 -26.29 8.48
N GLY A 813 -17.73 -27.15 9.45
CA GLY A 813 -18.52 -27.45 10.65
C GLY A 813 -19.66 -28.46 10.47
N ALA A 814 -19.92 -28.96 9.26
CA ALA A 814 -21.00 -29.92 9.00
C ALA A 814 -20.74 -31.31 9.62
N GLU A 815 -19.50 -31.69 9.81
CA GLU A 815 -19.07 -32.94 10.41
C GLU A 815 -19.66 -33.19 11.82
N LYS A 816 -20.03 -32.09 12.51
CA LYS A 816 -20.61 -32.12 13.86
C LYS A 816 -22.13 -32.35 13.87
N LEU A 817 -22.80 -32.21 12.75
CA LEU A 817 -24.25 -32.24 12.63
C LEU A 817 -24.84 -33.61 12.41
N GLY A 818 -24.06 -34.59 11.89
CA GLY A 818 -24.49 -35.96 11.64
C GLY A 818 -25.78 -36.06 10.80
N GLU A 819 -26.82 -36.70 11.31
CA GLU A 819 -28.11 -36.84 10.64
C GLU A 819 -28.83 -35.48 10.45
N ASN A 820 -28.48 -34.45 11.23
CA ASN A 820 -29.08 -33.12 11.20
C ASN A 820 -28.32 -32.17 10.28
N TRP A 821 -27.70 -32.65 9.21
CA TRP A 821 -26.91 -31.93 8.24
C TRP A 821 -27.60 -30.68 7.61
N HIS A 822 -28.93 -30.60 7.73
CA HIS A 822 -29.75 -29.48 7.26
C HIS A 822 -29.80 -28.29 8.26
N LEU A 823 -29.27 -28.41 9.47
CA LEU A 823 -29.19 -27.31 10.45
C LEU A 823 -28.01 -26.37 10.12
N PHE A 824 -27.96 -25.20 10.75
CA PHE A 824 -26.81 -24.29 10.60
C PHE A 824 -25.56 -24.89 11.24
N ALA A 825 -24.40 -24.72 10.59
CA ALA A 825 -23.13 -25.19 11.17
C ALA A 825 -22.74 -24.40 12.43
N TYR A 826 -23.22 -23.17 12.58
CA TYR A 826 -22.96 -22.29 13.72
C TYR A 826 -24.26 -21.70 14.28
N GLU A 827 -24.69 -22.26 15.42
CA GLU A 827 -25.90 -21.86 16.13
C GLU A 827 -25.62 -20.73 17.15
N LYS A 828 -25.39 -19.51 16.65
CA LYS A 828 -25.11 -18.37 17.53
C LYS A 828 -26.26 -17.36 17.52
N ASN A 829 -26.68 -16.91 18.71
CA ASN A 829 -27.66 -15.82 18.92
C ASN A 829 -29.06 -16.08 18.31
N LEU A 830 -29.41 -17.33 18.00
CA LEU A 830 -30.68 -17.66 17.32
C LEU A 830 -31.90 -17.25 18.14
N ASP A 831 -31.74 -17.15 19.46
CA ASP A 831 -32.75 -16.74 20.43
C ASP A 831 -33.04 -15.23 20.47
N LYS A 832 -32.26 -14.41 19.78
CA LYS A 832 -32.27 -12.94 19.92
C LYS A 832 -33.02 -12.21 18.79
N PHE A 833 -33.32 -12.91 17.70
CA PHE A 833 -33.83 -12.22 16.50
C PHE A 833 -35.31 -11.79 16.59
N GLU A 834 -36.12 -12.50 17.35
CA GLU A 834 -37.57 -12.24 17.46
C GLU A 834 -37.95 -11.22 18.56
N SER A 835 -36.95 -10.52 19.14
CA SER A 835 -37.12 -9.44 20.13
C SER A 835 -36.91 -8.05 19.51
N PRO A 836 -37.48 -6.98 20.09
CA PRO A 836 -37.17 -5.60 19.71
C PRO A 836 -35.67 -5.32 19.78
N LYS A 837 -35.16 -4.59 18.80
CA LYS A 837 -33.71 -4.33 18.68
C LYS A 837 -33.39 -3.13 17.81
N ILE A 838 -32.28 -2.45 18.09
CA ILE A 838 -31.65 -1.50 17.18
C ILE A 838 -30.69 -2.29 16.27
N LEU A 839 -30.75 -2.03 14.98
CA LEU A 839 -29.92 -2.66 13.95
C LEU A 839 -28.88 -1.69 13.41
N THR A 840 -27.69 -2.18 13.07
CA THR A 840 -26.68 -1.42 12.33
C THR A 840 -25.86 -2.32 11.39
N GLN A 841 -25.22 -1.74 10.39
CA GLN A 841 -24.33 -2.46 9.47
C GLN A 841 -23.00 -2.82 10.15
N VAL A 842 -22.29 -3.84 9.65
CA VAL A 842 -20.91 -4.14 10.06
C VAL A 842 -19.93 -3.07 9.54
N LEU A 843 -20.15 -2.58 8.31
CA LEU A 843 -19.36 -1.50 7.69
C LEU A 843 -20.30 -0.42 7.17
N ALA A 844 -20.05 0.82 7.55
CA ALA A 844 -20.78 1.99 7.05
C ALA A 844 -19.86 3.21 7.00
N ASP A 845 -20.16 4.16 6.13
CA ASP A 845 -19.47 5.44 5.98
C ASP A 845 -19.91 6.47 7.04
N HIS A 846 -21.08 6.27 7.64
CA HIS A 846 -21.65 7.07 8.73
C HIS A 846 -22.57 6.20 9.58
N GLY A 847 -23.07 6.72 10.70
CA GLY A 847 -23.98 6.02 11.60
C GLY A 847 -25.28 5.61 10.90
N ARG A 848 -25.52 4.30 10.75
CA ARG A 848 -26.71 3.72 10.12
C ARG A 848 -27.45 2.84 11.11
N PHE A 849 -28.06 3.50 12.12
CA PHE A 849 -28.85 2.81 13.12
C PHE A 849 -30.34 2.93 12.80
N THR A 850 -31.08 1.83 12.95
CA THR A 850 -32.53 1.76 12.75
C THR A 850 -33.22 0.84 13.76
N LEU A 851 -34.50 0.98 13.97
CA LEU A 851 -35.25 0.22 14.94
C LEU A 851 -36.10 -0.88 14.27
N ASP A 852 -35.95 -2.12 14.73
CA ASP A 852 -36.89 -3.22 14.54
C ASP A 852 -37.72 -3.39 15.81
N SER A 853 -38.77 -2.61 15.91
CA SER A 853 -39.61 -2.54 17.13
C SER A 853 -40.43 -3.79 17.42
N LYS A 854 -40.58 -4.69 16.45
CA LYS A 854 -41.41 -5.90 16.57
C LYS A 854 -40.58 -7.19 16.57
N GLY A 855 -39.25 -7.10 16.41
CA GLY A 855 -38.43 -8.28 16.22
C GLY A 855 -38.76 -9.03 14.93
N SER A 856 -39.14 -8.29 13.87
CA SER A 856 -39.62 -8.90 12.64
C SER A 856 -38.53 -9.44 11.74
N PHE A 857 -37.30 -8.97 11.91
CA PHE A 857 -36.22 -9.26 10.98
C PHE A 857 -35.07 -10.07 11.61
N TYR A 858 -34.73 -11.13 10.91
CA TYR A 858 -33.42 -11.76 11.02
C TYR A 858 -32.41 -10.99 10.18
N PHE A 859 -31.13 -11.12 10.42
CA PHE A 859 -30.09 -10.46 9.62
C PHE A 859 -28.83 -11.31 9.55
N VAL A 860 -28.11 -11.19 8.41
CA VAL A 860 -26.89 -11.95 8.15
C VAL A 860 -25.78 -11.39 9.03
N GLY A 861 -24.96 -12.29 9.59
CA GLY A 861 -23.73 -11.98 10.29
C GLY A 861 -22.52 -12.48 9.51
N GLY A 862 -21.37 -11.91 9.81
CA GLY A 862 -20.10 -12.29 9.20
C GLY A 862 -19.76 -11.50 7.93
N GLY A 863 -18.44 -11.33 7.73
CA GLY A 863 -17.88 -10.52 6.65
C GLY A 863 -18.32 -9.05 6.67
N ASN A 864 -18.06 -8.35 5.58
CA ASN A 864 -18.36 -6.91 5.45
C ASN A 864 -19.83 -6.61 5.11
N ALA A 865 -20.60 -7.62 4.78
CA ALA A 865 -22.00 -7.48 4.30
C ALA A 865 -23.05 -7.76 5.37
N GLY A 866 -22.65 -7.98 6.62
CA GLY A 866 -23.52 -8.32 7.73
C GLY A 866 -24.02 -7.14 8.53
N GLY A 867 -24.74 -7.45 9.63
CA GLY A 867 -25.27 -6.49 10.61
C GLY A 867 -25.01 -6.90 12.06
N TYR A 868 -25.24 -5.93 12.96
CA TYR A 868 -25.31 -6.10 14.41
C TYR A 868 -26.67 -5.73 14.93
N GLY A 869 -27.13 -6.47 15.95
CA GLY A 869 -28.33 -6.16 16.76
C GLY A 869 -27.93 -5.67 18.15
N ILE A 870 -28.65 -4.71 18.66
CA ILE A 870 -28.47 -4.13 20.00
C ILE A 870 -29.81 -4.25 20.72
N GLN A 871 -29.87 -5.04 21.79
CA GLN A 871 -30.98 -5.12 22.71
C GLN A 871 -30.66 -4.30 23.95
N LEU A 872 -31.61 -3.52 24.42
CA LEU A 872 -31.42 -2.66 25.58
C LEU A 872 -31.98 -3.30 26.84
N THR A 873 -31.35 -3.05 28.00
CA THR A 873 -31.83 -3.50 29.31
C THR A 873 -33.21 -2.88 29.66
N ASP A 874 -33.38 -1.60 29.32
CA ASP A 874 -34.69 -0.92 29.33
C ASP A 874 -35.14 -0.82 27.87
N ASP A 875 -36.02 -1.75 27.46
CA ASP A 875 -36.57 -1.86 26.10
C ASP A 875 -37.85 -1.05 25.91
N SER A 876 -38.17 -0.15 26.86
CA SER A 876 -39.28 0.77 26.69
C SER A 876 -39.13 1.58 25.39
N VAL A 877 -40.24 1.82 24.72
CA VAL A 877 -40.27 2.51 23.41
C VAL A 877 -39.57 3.88 23.48
N GLU A 878 -39.83 4.62 24.59
CA GLU A 878 -39.21 5.94 24.80
C GLU A 878 -37.69 5.84 24.94
N ASN A 879 -37.20 4.93 25.78
CA ASN A 879 -35.75 4.75 25.97
C ASN A 879 -35.05 4.22 24.71
N THR A 880 -35.70 3.29 23.99
CA THR A 880 -35.13 2.76 22.75
C THR A 880 -35.03 3.84 21.67
N LEU A 881 -36.02 4.70 21.52
CA LEU A 881 -35.98 5.82 20.58
C LEU A 881 -34.96 6.90 21.02
N TYR A 882 -34.83 7.15 22.32
CA TYR A 882 -33.82 8.04 22.86
C TYR A 882 -32.39 7.55 22.51
N VAL A 883 -32.09 6.28 22.79
CA VAL A 883 -30.78 5.68 22.46
C VAL A 883 -30.55 5.68 20.96
N LEU A 884 -31.57 5.37 20.14
CA LEU A 884 -31.48 5.43 18.69
C LEU A 884 -31.12 6.84 18.19
N GLY A 885 -31.75 7.89 18.80
CA GLY A 885 -31.43 9.29 18.48
C GLY A 885 -29.97 9.63 18.77
N ILE A 886 -29.47 9.20 19.93
CA ILE A 886 -28.07 9.41 20.32
C ILE A 886 -27.10 8.67 19.39
N LEU A 887 -27.34 7.39 19.09
CA LEU A 887 -26.48 6.58 18.22
C LEU A 887 -26.37 7.16 16.80
N ASN A 888 -27.40 7.84 16.33
CA ASN A 888 -27.40 8.53 15.04
C ASN A 888 -26.91 9.99 15.11
N SER A 889 -26.42 10.49 16.25
CA SER A 889 -25.97 11.88 16.42
C SER A 889 -24.54 12.10 15.96
N ARG A 890 -24.21 13.33 15.55
CA ARG A 890 -22.86 13.74 15.12
C ARG A 890 -21.78 13.58 16.22
N PRO A 891 -22.04 13.88 17.52
CA PRO A 891 -21.08 13.63 18.58
C PRO A 891 -20.69 12.16 18.68
N VAL A 892 -21.65 11.23 18.59
CA VAL A 892 -21.37 9.79 18.62
C VAL A 892 -20.64 9.34 17.35
N GLU A 893 -21.00 9.88 16.19
CA GLU A 893 -20.29 9.60 14.95
C GLU A 893 -18.82 10.06 15.00
N PHE A 894 -18.57 11.29 15.47
CA PHE A 894 -17.20 11.79 15.70
C PHE A 894 -16.40 10.85 16.58
N TYR A 895 -16.95 10.50 17.76
CA TYR A 895 -16.27 9.60 18.69
C TYR A 895 -16.02 8.22 18.10
N HIS A 896 -17.03 7.64 17.40
CA HIS A 896 -16.93 6.35 16.75
C HIS A 896 -15.83 6.33 15.67
N HIS A 897 -15.73 7.36 14.83
CA HIS A 897 -14.73 7.43 13.78
C HIS A 897 -13.29 7.46 14.32
N LEU A 898 -13.08 8.03 15.51
CA LEU A 898 -11.76 8.07 16.16
C LEU A 898 -11.37 6.73 16.79
N ILE A 899 -12.32 5.98 17.35
CA ILE A 899 -12.04 4.68 17.99
C ILE A 899 -12.11 3.49 17.03
N SER A 900 -12.79 3.64 15.88
CA SER A 900 -13.04 2.55 14.93
C SER A 900 -11.88 2.34 13.96
N THR A 901 -11.87 1.18 13.31
CA THR A 901 -10.94 0.91 12.21
C THR A 901 -11.50 1.52 10.93
N PRO A 902 -10.78 2.45 10.28
CA PRO A 902 -11.17 2.97 8.98
C PRO A 902 -10.93 1.94 7.88
N PHE A 903 -11.75 2.00 6.82
CA PHE A 903 -11.64 1.20 5.61
C PHE A 903 -11.66 2.10 4.38
N ARG A 904 -11.07 1.63 3.29
CA ARG A 904 -11.02 2.34 2.01
C ARG A 904 -12.39 2.85 1.58
N GLY A 905 -12.45 4.11 1.13
CA GLY A 905 -13.70 4.76 0.70
C GLY A 905 -14.46 5.43 1.85
N GLY A 906 -13.81 5.69 2.99
CA GLY A 906 -14.41 6.39 4.12
C GLY A 906 -15.36 5.52 4.97
N PHE A 907 -15.26 4.19 4.85
CA PHE A 907 -16.04 3.27 5.68
C PHE A 907 -15.37 3.01 7.03
N PHE A 908 -16.19 2.74 8.04
CA PHE A 908 -15.76 2.39 9.40
C PHE A 908 -16.43 1.09 9.88
N SER A 909 -15.74 0.39 10.79
CA SER A 909 -16.28 -0.84 11.38
C SER A 909 -17.23 -0.52 12.54
N TYR A 910 -18.44 -1.03 12.47
CA TYR A 910 -19.43 -0.97 13.56
C TYR A 910 -19.49 -2.29 14.35
N GLY A 911 -18.33 -2.96 14.48
CA GLY A 911 -18.24 -4.17 15.28
C GLY A 911 -18.46 -3.91 16.78
N ARG A 912 -18.88 -4.94 17.51
CA ARG A 912 -19.22 -4.88 18.94
C ARG A 912 -18.22 -4.09 19.78
N ARG A 913 -16.92 -4.29 19.56
CA ARG A 913 -15.84 -3.62 20.29
C ARG A 913 -15.80 -2.09 20.12
N PHE A 914 -16.39 -1.59 19.02
CA PHE A 914 -16.49 -0.17 18.70
C PHE A 914 -17.87 0.42 19.04
N LEU A 915 -18.89 -0.44 19.14
CA LEU A 915 -20.23 -0.05 19.57
C LEU A 915 -20.33 0.08 21.10
N GLU A 916 -19.82 -0.90 21.84
CA GLU A 916 -19.90 -0.91 23.32
C GLU A 916 -19.33 0.36 23.99
N PRO A 917 -18.23 0.99 23.52
CA PRO A 917 -17.69 2.22 24.11
C PRO A 917 -18.42 3.52 23.74
N LEU A 918 -19.48 3.49 22.90
CA LEU A 918 -20.17 4.70 22.46
C LEU A 918 -20.83 5.43 23.64
N PRO A 919 -20.62 6.75 23.80
CA PRO A 919 -21.16 7.49 24.93
C PRO A 919 -22.68 7.68 24.83
N ILE A 920 -23.39 7.34 25.90
CA ILE A 920 -24.85 7.48 26.01
C ILE A 920 -25.13 8.35 27.25
N PRO A 921 -25.13 9.68 27.13
CA PRO A 921 -25.37 10.56 28.27
C PRO A 921 -26.75 10.34 28.89
N GLU A 922 -26.87 10.64 30.14
CA GLU A 922 -28.17 10.61 30.86
C GLU A 922 -28.86 11.97 30.74
N GLY A 923 -29.91 12.05 29.92
CA GLY A 923 -30.70 13.26 29.75
C GLY A 923 -31.75 13.45 30.86
N SER A 924 -32.21 14.67 31.05
CA SER A 924 -33.42 14.92 31.87
C SER A 924 -34.62 14.23 31.21
N PRO A 925 -35.73 13.95 32.00
CA PRO A 925 -36.91 13.34 31.39
C PRO A 925 -37.46 14.11 30.19
N GLU A 926 -37.37 15.46 30.20
CA GLU A 926 -37.79 16.28 29.06
C GLU A 926 -36.86 16.12 27.84
N GLN A 927 -35.56 16.09 28.04
CA GLN A 927 -34.63 15.85 26.97
C GLN A 927 -34.79 14.45 26.35
N LYS A 928 -34.98 13.42 27.19
CA LYS A 928 -35.23 12.06 26.70
C LYS A 928 -36.52 12.03 25.84
N LYS A 929 -37.58 12.62 26.31
CA LYS A 929 -38.85 12.69 25.58
C LYS A 929 -38.74 13.47 24.27
N THR A 930 -38.02 14.57 24.27
CA THR A 930 -37.78 15.38 23.05
C THR A 930 -36.99 14.60 21.98
N ILE A 931 -35.85 14.02 22.37
CA ILE A 931 -35.02 13.23 21.45
C ILE A 931 -35.80 11.99 20.95
N ALA A 932 -36.52 11.29 21.84
CA ALA A 932 -37.33 10.13 21.45
C ALA A 932 -38.44 10.49 20.47
N ARG A 933 -39.10 11.65 20.63
CA ARG A 933 -40.10 12.16 19.67
C ARG A 933 -39.47 12.40 18.29
N ILE A 934 -38.32 13.13 18.25
CA ILE A 934 -37.62 13.44 17.00
C ILE A 934 -37.20 12.14 16.29
N ALA A 935 -36.62 11.20 17.03
CA ALA A 935 -36.18 9.90 16.50
C ALA A 935 -37.38 9.09 15.94
N LYS A 936 -38.54 9.14 16.60
CA LYS A 936 -39.78 8.52 16.10
C LYS A 936 -40.22 9.16 14.78
N ASP A 937 -40.31 10.49 14.77
CA ASP A 937 -40.74 11.23 13.59
C ASP A 937 -39.81 10.99 12.39
N LEU A 938 -38.49 10.94 12.62
CA LEU A 938 -37.52 10.58 11.61
C LEU A 938 -37.72 9.15 11.09
N THR A 939 -37.87 8.17 11.96
CA THR A 939 -38.13 6.77 11.58
C THR A 939 -39.40 6.65 10.70
N GLU A 940 -40.51 7.31 11.09
CA GLU A 940 -41.76 7.32 10.33
C GLU A 940 -41.59 7.99 8.96
N LYS A 941 -40.93 9.14 8.90
CA LYS A 941 -40.72 9.88 7.64
C LYS A 941 -39.79 9.15 6.67
N TYR A 942 -38.68 8.56 7.15
CA TYR A 942 -37.81 7.75 6.32
C TYR A 942 -38.51 6.49 5.80
N ALA A 943 -39.31 5.81 6.61
CA ALA A 943 -40.14 4.68 6.16
C ALA A 943 -41.15 5.11 5.08
N ALA A 944 -41.78 6.28 5.24
CA ALA A 944 -42.74 6.82 4.25
C ALA A 944 -42.03 7.32 2.97
N LEU A 945 -40.76 7.72 3.04
CA LEU A 945 -39.99 8.20 1.88
C LEU A 945 -39.81 7.10 0.83
N SER A 946 -39.63 5.84 1.26
CA SER A 946 -39.43 4.68 0.38
C SER A 946 -40.59 4.42 -0.58
N SER A 947 -41.82 4.85 -0.22
CA SER A 947 -43.02 4.71 -1.05
C SER A 947 -43.26 5.86 -2.04
N ARG A 948 -42.42 6.91 -2.00
CA ARG A 948 -42.55 8.10 -2.86
C ARG A 948 -41.59 8.03 -4.04
N PRO A 949 -42.05 8.29 -5.28
CA PRO A 949 -41.17 8.29 -6.44
C PRO A 949 -40.10 9.41 -6.34
N VAL A 950 -38.88 9.06 -6.59
CA VAL A 950 -37.72 10.00 -6.62
C VAL A 950 -37.97 11.08 -7.69
N GLY A 951 -37.68 12.34 -7.36
CA GLY A 951 -37.83 13.49 -8.28
C GLY A 951 -39.23 14.12 -8.30
N THR A 952 -40.17 13.63 -7.48
CA THR A 952 -41.49 14.28 -7.33
C THR A 952 -41.48 15.42 -6.30
N ASP A 953 -42.40 16.37 -6.41
CA ASP A 953 -42.54 17.46 -5.42
C ASP A 953 -42.79 16.90 -4.01
N SER A 954 -43.58 15.84 -3.90
CA SER A 954 -43.87 15.17 -2.64
C SER A 954 -42.65 14.53 -2.01
N TYR A 955 -41.72 14.00 -2.83
CA TYR A 955 -40.42 13.51 -2.39
C TYR A 955 -39.53 14.66 -1.87
N GLY A 956 -39.46 15.76 -2.62
CA GLY A 956 -38.71 16.96 -2.24
C GLY A 956 -39.20 17.62 -0.94
N VAL A 957 -40.53 17.66 -0.72
CA VAL A 957 -41.12 18.15 0.55
C VAL A 957 -40.75 17.24 1.72
N ALA A 958 -40.83 15.92 1.54
CA ALA A 958 -40.45 14.97 2.58
C ALA A 958 -38.97 15.09 2.96
N LEU A 959 -38.06 15.27 1.98
CA LEU A 959 -36.63 15.48 2.25
C LEU A 959 -36.33 16.75 3.06
N ARG A 960 -37.04 17.86 2.77
CA ARG A 960 -36.90 19.09 3.57
C ARG A 960 -37.35 18.87 5.02
N GLN A 961 -38.47 18.23 5.24
CA GLN A 961 -38.98 17.93 6.58
C GLN A 961 -38.01 16.99 7.36
N ILE A 962 -37.39 16.02 6.68
CA ILE A 962 -36.39 15.17 7.27
C ILE A 962 -35.17 16.01 7.65
N GLY A 963 -34.72 16.91 6.78
CA GLY A 963 -33.59 17.81 7.07
C GLY A 963 -33.83 18.68 8.30
N GLU A 964 -35.03 19.27 8.43
CA GLU A 964 -35.40 20.07 9.60
C GLU A 964 -35.37 19.25 10.91
N LEU A 965 -35.82 17.99 10.88
CA LEU A 965 -35.75 17.09 12.04
C LEU A 965 -34.35 16.62 12.36
N GLU A 966 -33.51 16.38 11.37
CA GLU A 966 -32.07 16.05 11.59
C GLU A 966 -31.34 17.24 12.22
N GLU A 967 -31.63 18.48 11.81
CA GLU A 967 -31.10 19.70 12.42
C GLU A 967 -31.59 19.86 13.87
N GLU A 968 -32.89 19.61 14.13
CA GLU A 968 -33.45 19.66 15.50
C GLU A 968 -32.76 18.60 16.40
N LEU A 969 -32.56 17.37 15.90
CA LEU A 969 -31.87 16.31 16.62
C LEU A 969 -30.42 16.71 16.95
N ASP A 970 -29.72 17.30 15.96
CA ASP A 970 -28.35 17.74 16.15
C ASP A 970 -28.24 18.80 17.24
N GLN A 971 -29.12 19.82 17.24
CA GLN A 971 -29.14 20.86 18.25
C GLN A 971 -29.41 20.29 19.66
N GLU A 972 -30.38 19.38 19.80
CA GLU A 972 -30.72 18.77 21.09
C GLU A 972 -29.59 17.85 21.60
N THR A 973 -28.92 17.12 20.70
CA THR A 973 -27.78 16.27 21.09
C THR A 973 -26.55 17.11 21.44
N ILE A 974 -26.23 18.18 20.70
CA ILE A 974 -25.18 19.14 21.05
C ILE A 974 -25.37 19.69 22.48
N LYS A 975 -26.60 20.12 22.81
CA LYS A 975 -26.95 20.59 24.17
C LYS A 975 -26.78 19.47 25.20
N LEU A 976 -27.25 18.26 24.88
CA LEU A 976 -27.17 17.11 25.78
C LEU A 976 -25.74 16.71 26.12
N PHE A 977 -24.84 16.74 25.13
CA PHE A 977 -23.40 16.49 25.29
C PHE A 977 -22.64 17.69 25.87
N GLY A 978 -23.29 18.84 26.04
CA GLY A 978 -22.69 20.08 26.58
C GLY A 978 -21.57 20.63 25.67
N LEU A 979 -21.70 20.51 24.36
CA LEU A 979 -20.68 20.93 23.39
C LEU A 979 -20.70 22.44 23.18
N THR A 980 -19.53 23.04 23.04
CA THR A 980 -19.32 24.44 22.70
C THR A 980 -19.33 24.67 21.18
N GLU A 981 -19.41 25.92 20.73
CA GLU A 981 -19.31 26.27 19.31
C GLU A 981 -17.99 25.79 18.67
N GLU A 982 -16.91 25.77 19.44
CA GLU A 982 -15.60 25.27 18.98
C GLU A 982 -15.65 23.75 18.81
N ASP A 983 -16.28 23.02 19.72
CA ASP A 983 -16.49 21.58 19.61
C ASP A 983 -17.31 21.25 18.36
N VAL A 984 -18.36 22.02 18.08
CA VAL A 984 -19.28 21.81 16.95
C VAL A 984 -18.57 21.94 15.60
N LYS A 985 -17.59 22.82 15.47
CA LYS A 985 -16.79 22.98 14.25
C LYS A 985 -15.97 21.72 13.89
N ARG A 986 -15.72 20.85 14.87
CA ARG A 986 -14.98 19.62 14.74
C ARG A 986 -15.84 18.41 14.37
N LEU A 987 -17.15 18.52 14.58
CA LEU A 987 -18.06 17.43 14.27
C LEU A 987 -18.13 17.18 12.75
N PRO A 988 -18.35 15.93 12.32
CA PRO A 988 -18.57 15.62 10.91
C PRO A 988 -19.77 16.44 10.37
N PRO A 989 -19.85 16.68 9.05
CA PRO A 989 -20.99 17.38 8.47
C PRO A 989 -22.28 16.62 8.73
N LEU A 990 -23.40 17.35 8.84
CA LEU A 990 -24.71 16.73 8.94
C LEU A 990 -24.94 15.81 7.74
N VAL A 991 -25.41 14.60 8.01
CA VAL A 991 -25.77 13.65 6.95
C VAL A 991 -27.00 14.19 6.23
N THR A 992 -26.80 14.88 5.11
CA THR A 992 -27.89 15.42 4.31
C THR A 992 -28.62 14.30 3.58
N SER A 993 -29.93 14.38 3.52
CA SER A 993 -30.86 13.40 2.95
C SER A 993 -30.60 12.92 1.52
N GLY A 994 -29.71 13.56 0.78
CA GLY A 994 -29.29 13.12 -0.56
C GLY A 994 -28.37 11.90 -0.58
N LYS A 995 -27.65 11.62 0.51
CA LYS A 995 -26.79 10.42 0.67
C LYS A 995 -27.53 9.19 1.23
N THR A 996 -28.75 9.37 1.71
CA THR A 996 -29.58 8.31 2.32
C THR A 996 -30.67 7.79 1.39
N ALA A 997 -30.64 8.15 0.09
CA ALA A 997 -31.56 7.61 -0.90
C ALA A 997 -31.45 6.08 -0.97
N PRO A 998 -32.56 5.33 -1.22
CA PRO A 998 -32.49 3.90 -1.40
C PRO A 998 -31.44 3.55 -2.47
N PRO A 999 -30.62 2.52 -2.25
CA PRO A 999 -29.58 2.15 -3.20
C PRO A 999 -30.22 1.91 -4.57
N SER A 1000 -29.83 2.74 -5.56
CA SER A 1000 -30.18 2.48 -6.95
C SER A 1000 -29.63 1.11 -7.34
N ASP A 1001 -30.33 0.37 -8.18
CA ASP A 1001 -29.99 -0.98 -8.69
C ASP A 1001 -28.66 -1.00 -9.50
N ALA A 1002 -27.64 -0.32 -9.09
CA ALA A 1002 -26.31 -0.40 -9.65
C ALA A 1002 -25.61 -1.67 -9.15
N HIS A 1003 -25.47 -2.58 -10.06
CA HIS A 1003 -24.96 -3.96 -10.07
C HIS A 1003 -23.81 -4.33 -9.13
N PRO A 1004 -23.58 -5.69 -8.97
CA PRO A 1004 -22.99 -6.38 -7.81
C PRO A 1004 -21.54 -6.08 -7.58
#